data_79bca43a8a8e028d8a4b41a0d3b96bdc
#
_entry.id   79bca43a8a8e028d8a4b41a0d3b96bdc
#
_cell.length_a   1.000
_cell.length_b   1.000
_cell.length_c   1.000
_cell.angle_alpha   90.00
_cell.angle_beta   90.00
_cell.angle_gamma   90.00
#
_symmetry.space_group_name_H-M   'P 1'
#
loop_
_entity.id
_entity.type
_entity.pdbx_description
1 polymer ?
#
loop_
_entity_poly.entity_id
_entity_poly.type
_entity_poly.pdbx_seq_one_letter_code
_entity_poly.pdbx_strand_id
1 'polypeptide(L)'
;MSNSREVFRLRKAGESEQALVLARRLIQVAPDDEWAIRAYGWSLHDCIKRAGEVHDRSEKTNLIDELKALVISEEDESLFKVRESWIDEQARTRQNPDVVDLIDLCITARKNDDLKTAWRLGQEAVQQFPKDPEASSALGWVVRDRLKRALQEQQIDGDVVRDLLREYAKLPAIQKPDRLHSRILRDAIRAVRADAFPGFIGFFRWWDPDCFLEEDLLSDAPFMHRGKHVRPDSLHLRSMSALYASIDDKTPEPDLEWVSGLIEKAREDRPDHRWLPYWHGSLLNRLGEQDKARELILSTVLRDRHEAWAWLALARAYRDSDFDLHLACLCRAARCDVHDEGYKLGVYVDLVAEFERREMLPEAKFELERIVSIREERRWKDTPYREKLASESYSSIEASVDNEKVFDDFAPLADEVLFATSTNGSGWLLSTDSKPLTIGLMLDGALKSIPLQSLEYDYLLDEEAGTPLLLRYQLVPGEEPIIIEVQKRDAPGWDGLDPVIGVVEHINHNKSVSVALTGDRSVCLVHHRHFPAARNAPLGSFVKIRTDETSRKEVCHALTFEPTEDQPAASFYQRFEGTLTLTPGEDHGFVMTGDGLRAHLSQVWLERMSLRDQQPLKGAIARKWLKDRKTFSWTVVDVSQTEVDELKIE
;
A
#
# COMPACT_ATOMS: atom_id res chain seq x y z
N MET A 1 0.35 -4.11 45.18
CA MET A 1 -0.13 -3.44 43.93
C MET A 1 -0.36 -1.94 44.08
N SER A 2 -0.95 -1.39 45.16
CA SER A 2 -1.22 0.05 45.30
C SER A 2 0.04 0.92 45.23
N ASN A 3 1.13 0.49 45.87
CA ASN A 3 2.37 1.28 46.03
C ASN A 3 3.25 1.26 44.76
N SER A 4 3.29 0.19 43.98
CA SER A 4 4.07 0.15 42.73
C SER A 4 3.50 1.10 41.68
N ARG A 5 2.16 1.28 41.62
CA ARG A 5 1.51 2.26 40.76
C ARG A 5 1.93 3.69 41.08
N GLU A 6 2.13 4.00 42.36
CA GLU A 6 2.57 5.34 42.79
C GLU A 6 4.03 5.60 42.35
N VAL A 7 4.91 4.60 42.40
CA VAL A 7 6.27 4.71 41.85
C VAL A 7 6.25 5.05 40.38
N PHE A 8 5.43 4.33 39.58
CA PHE A 8 5.29 4.62 38.13
C PHE A 8 4.69 5.98 37.87
N ARG A 9 3.79 6.48 38.72
CA ARG A 9 3.23 7.82 38.62
C ARG A 9 4.30 8.89 38.81
N LEU A 10 5.13 8.74 39.87
CA LEU A 10 6.24 9.66 40.17
C LEU A 10 7.28 9.67 39.04
N ARG A 11 7.64 8.50 38.50
CA ARG A 11 8.53 8.41 37.36
C ARG A 11 7.99 9.17 36.13
N LYS A 12 6.70 9.00 35.79
CA LYS A 12 6.06 9.75 34.70
C LYS A 12 6.00 11.27 34.94
N ALA A 13 5.96 11.68 36.20
CA ALA A 13 6.03 13.11 36.59
C ALA A 13 7.46 13.67 36.54
N GLY A 14 8.49 12.85 36.29
CA GLY A 14 9.89 13.25 36.32
C GLY A 14 10.51 13.32 37.73
N GLU A 15 9.78 12.86 38.73
CA GLU A 15 10.20 12.89 40.15
C GLU A 15 11.01 11.62 40.48
N SER A 16 12.13 11.40 39.74
CA SER A 16 12.92 10.17 39.78
C SER A 16 13.47 9.81 41.15
N GLU A 17 13.94 10.80 41.95
CA GLU A 17 14.45 10.57 43.29
C GLU A 17 13.39 10.08 44.27
N GLN A 18 12.20 10.73 44.25
CA GLN A 18 11.09 10.32 45.09
C GLN A 18 10.60 8.92 44.69
N ALA A 19 10.53 8.65 43.36
CA ALA A 19 10.22 7.33 42.85
C ALA A 19 11.21 6.27 43.38
N LEU A 20 12.51 6.56 43.33
CA LEU A 20 13.56 5.65 43.83
C LEU A 20 13.46 5.40 45.31
N VAL A 21 13.24 6.44 46.15
CA VAL A 21 13.06 6.30 47.60
C VAL A 21 11.86 5.40 47.91
N LEU A 22 10.75 5.58 47.21
CA LEU A 22 9.56 4.75 47.41
C LEU A 22 9.80 3.32 46.92
N ALA A 23 10.47 3.13 45.79
CA ALA A 23 10.77 1.83 45.21
C ALA A 23 11.74 1.03 46.10
N ARG A 24 12.76 1.67 46.72
CA ARG A 24 13.66 1.02 47.72
C ARG A 24 12.89 0.49 48.93
N ARG A 25 11.87 1.22 49.41
CA ARG A 25 11.01 0.74 50.52
C ARG A 25 10.17 -0.46 50.09
N LEU A 26 9.65 -0.44 48.86
CA LEU A 26 8.84 -1.55 48.35
C LEU A 26 9.64 -2.83 48.22
N ILE A 27 10.83 -2.78 47.64
CA ILE A 27 11.69 -3.98 47.48
C ILE A 27 12.16 -4.54 48.82
N GLN A 28 12.33 -3.70 49.84
CA GLN A 28 12.66 -4.15 51.18
C GLN A 28 11.51 -4.91 51.86
N VAL A 29 10.26 -4.54 51.57
CA VAL A 29 9.06 -5.20 52.11
C VAL A 29 8.68 -6.46 51.35
N ALA A 30 8.88 -6.44 50.02
CA ALA A 30 8.49 -7.52 49.13
C ALA A 30 9.61 -7.78 48.09
N PRO A 31 10.72 -8.43 48.48
CA PRO A 31 11.88 -8.61 47.60
C PRO A 31 11.62 -9.50 46.37
N ASP A 32 10.63 -10.41 46.45
CA ASP A 32 10.29 -11.35 45.41
C ASP A 32 9.04 -10.89 44.58
N ASP A 33 8.50 -9.70 44.87
CA ASP A 33 7.36 -9.16 44.10
C ASP A 33 7.86 -8.58 42.74
N GLU A 34 7.47 -9.19 41.64
CA GLU A 34 7.89 -8.77 40.30
C GLU A 34 7.59 -7.29 40.02
N TRP A 35 6.45 -6.77 40.50
CA TRP A 35 6.11 -5.35 40.32
C TRP A 35 6.99 -4.42 41.16
N ALA A 36 7.42 -4.84 42.33
CA ALA A 36 8.38 -4.10 43.15
C ALA A 36 9.78 -4.11 42.51
N ILE A 37 10.23 -5.27 42.02
CA ILE A 37 11.49 -5.44 41.28
C ILE A 37 11.48 -4.52 40.02
N ARG A 38 10.45 -4.59 39.26
CA ARG A 38 10.29 -3.78 38.04
C ARG A 38 10.26 -2.28 38.35
N ALA A 39 9.47 -1.86 39.33
CA ALA A 39 9.40 -0.48 39.77
C ALA A 39 10.76 0.05 40.27
N TYR A 40 11.50 -0.77 41.00
CA TYR A 40 12.82 -0.42 41.50
C TYR A 40 13.86 -0.33 40.38
N GLY A 41 13.95 -1.34 39.50
CA GLY A 41 14.88 -1.34 38.37
C GLY A 41 14.71 -0.16 37.45
N TRP A 42 13.46 0.18 37.07
CA TRP A 42 13.20 1.33 36.27
C TRP A 42 13.45 2.68 36.98
N SER A 43 13.25 2.76 38.29
CA SER A 43 13.60 3.97 39.06
C SER A 43 15.10 4.17 39.17
N LEU A 44 15.86 3.10 39.32
CA LEU A 44 17.31 3.12 39.23
C LEU A 44 17.78 3.62 37.88
N HIS A 45 17.21 3.09 36.79
CA HIS A 45 17.53 3.56 35.43
C HIS A 45 17.34 5.07 35.25
N ASP A 46 16.22 5.62 35.73
CA ASP A 46 15.94 7.06 35.59
C ASP A 46 16.93 7.91 36.42
N CYS A 47 17.30 7.43 37.61
CA CYS A 47 18.31 8.11 38.47
C CYS A 47 19.73 7.98 37.90
N ILE A 48 20.11 6.84 37.34
CA ILE A 48 21.38 6.65 36.62
C ILE A 48 21.53 7.63 35.48
N LYS A 49 20.46 7.79 34.67
CA LYS A 49 20.43 8.78 33.60
C LYS A 49 20.68 10.18 34.12
N ARG A 50 19.96 10.57 35.17
CA ARG A 50 20.07 11.89 35.77
C ARG A 50 21.46 12.15 36.36
N ALA A 51 22.05 11.17 37.11
CA ALA A 51 23.40 11.26 37.62
C ALA A 51 24.43 11.45 36.50
N GLY A 52 24.23 10.79 35.34
CA GLY A 52 25.01 11.04 34.12
C GLY A 52 24.85 12.46 33.57
N GLU A 53 23.67 13.03 33.60
CA GLU A 53 23.39 14.41 33.12
C GLU A 53 24.08 15.49 33.99
N VAL A 54 24.20 15.26 35.31
CA VAL A 54 24.88 16.17 36.23
C VAL A 54 26.35 15.81 36.46
N HIS A 55 26.88 14.82 35.73
CA HIS A 55 28.27 14.35 35.81
C HIS A 55 28.69 13.83 37.19
N ASP A 56 27.73 13.35 38.00
CA ASP A 56 28.03 12.71 39.28
C ASP A 56 28.37 11.23 39.09
N ARG A 57 29.65 10.96 38.84
CA ARG A 57 30.15 9.60 38.64
C ARG A 57 30.03 8.70 39.86
N SER A 58 30.17 9.26 41.06
CA SER A 58 30.10 8.48 42.28
C SER A 58 28.68 7.95 42.50
N GLU A 59 27.70 8.82 42.36
CA GLU A 59 26.29 8.45 42.47
C GLU A 59 25.90 7.49 41.37
N LYS A 60 26.28 7.77 40.09
CA LYS A 60 26.01 6.91 38.94
C LYS A 60 26.55 5.50 39.16
N THR A 61 27.81 5.37 39.64
CA THR A 61 28.43 4.06 39.90
C THR A 61 27.68 3.29 40.98
N ASN A 62 27.32 3.94 42.08
CA ASN A 62 26.56 3.30 43.15
C ASN A 62 25.20 2.80 42.71
N LEU A 63 24.47 3.60 41.90
CA LEU A 63 23.16 3.23 41.35
C LEU A 63 23.26 2.06 40.37
N ILE A 64 24.32 1.99 39.58
CA ILE A 64 24.58 0.85 38.70
C ILE A 64 24.89 -0.41 39.48
N ASP A 65 25.71 -0.31 40.56
CA ASP A 65 25.98 -1.45 41.43
C ASP A 65 24.70 -1.95 42.12
N GLU A 66 23.77 -1.05 42.52
CA GLU A 66 22.43 -1.44 43.01
C GLU A 66 21.61 -2.16 41.92
N LEU A 67 21.59 -1.65 40.68
CA LEU A 67 20.86 -2.27 39.58
C LEU A 67 21.42 -3.63 39.18
N LYS A 68 22.75 -3.78 39.25
CA LYS A 68 23.47 -5.05 39.04
C LYS A 68 23.09 -6.12 40.06
N ALA A 69 22.90 -5.71 41.32
CA ALA A 69 22.52 -6.61 42.40
C ALA A 69 21.05 -7.07 42.33
N LEU A 70 20.23 -6.41 41.51
CA LEU A 70 18.82 -6.72 41.40
C LEU A 70 18.62 -7.98 40.54
N VAL A 71 17.89 -8.97 41.08
CA VAL A 71 17.53 -10.18 40.35
C VAL A 71 16.31 -9.85 39.44
N ILE A 72 16.53 -9.78 38.14
CA ILE A 72 15.51 -9.48 37.16
C ILE A 72 15.17 -10.77 36.40
N SER A 73 13.88 -11.08 36.27
CA SER A 73 13.43 -12.22 35.47
C SER A 73 13.79 -12.02 34.00
N GLU A 74 14.21 -13.09 33.32
CA GLU A 74 14.45 -13.08 31.86
C GLU A 74 13.19 -12.76 31.05
N GLU A 75 12.00 -12.95 31.64
CA GLU A 75 10.73 -12.57 31.03
C GLU A 75 10.54 -11.03 30.89
N ASP A 76 11.22 -10.22 31.74
CA ASP A 76 11.30 -8.77 31.58
C ASP A 76 12.48 -8.36 30.70
N GLU A 77 12.43 -8.78 29.43
CA GLU A 77 13.47 -8.56 28.41
C GLU A 77 13.94 -7.09 28.35
N SER A 78 13.00 -6.15 28.53
CA SER A 78 13.28 -4.72 28.41
C SER A 78 14.14 -4.20 29.57
N LEU A 79 13.82 -4.55 30.80
CA LEU A 79 14.60 -4.14 32.00
C LEU A 79 15.90 -4.90 32.06
N PHE A 80 15.93 -6.18 31.66
CA PHE A 80 17.13 -6.98 31.57
C PHE A 80 18.15 -6.35 30.61
N LYS A 81 17.76 -6.00 29.40
CA LYS A 81 18.63 -5.31 28.43
C LYS A 81 19.16 -3.97 28.93
N VAL A 82 18.34 -3.21 29.63
CA VAL A 82 18.76 -1.95 30.25
C VAL A 82 19.80 -2.17 31.33
N ARG A 83 19.63 -3.18 32.19
CA ARG A 83 20.60 -3.54 33.20
C ARG A 83 21.95 -3.90 32.59
N GLU A 84 21.97 -4.82 31.63
CA GLU A 84 23.19 -5.24 30.93
C GLU A 84 23.92 -4.05 30.29
N SER A 85 23.17 -3.17 29.61
CA SER A 85 23.73 -1.96 29.01
C SER A 85 24.47 -1.06 30.03
N TRP A 86 23.92 -0.87 31.24
CA TRP A 86 24.57 -0.08 32.29
C TRP A 86 25.79 -0.77 32.91
N ILE A 87 25.73 -2.10 33.01
CA ILE A 87 26.88 -2.91 33.50
C ILE A 87 28.06 -2.81 32.54
N ASP A 88 27.78 -2.92 31.24
CA ASP A 88 28.78 -2.80 30.16
C ASP A 88 29.39 -1.38 30.15
N GLU A 89 28.56 -0.35 30.29
CA GLU A 89 29.02 1.05 30.36
C GLU A 89 29.91 1.27 31.61
N GLN A 90 29.54 0.73 32.79
CA GLN A 90 30.34 0.83 33.99
C GLN A 90 31.70 0.13 33.82
N ALA A 91 31.70 -1.08 33.21
CA ALA A 91 32.94 -1.83 32.97
C ALA A 91 33.88 -1.02 32.05
N ARG A 92 33.32 -0.41 30.99
CA ARG A 92 34.05 0.45 30.07
C ARG A 92 34.57 1.72 30.74
N THR A 93 33.76 2.39 31.57
CA THR A 93 34.17 3.59 32.33
C THR A 93 35.33 3.30 33.24
N ARG A 94 35.37 2.10 33.91
CA ARG A 94 36.48 1.66 34.71
C ARG A 94 37.77 1.42 33.90
N GLN A 95 37.64 0.96 32.64
CA GLN A 95 38.78 0.71 31.77
C GLN A 95 39.33 1.99 31.14
N ASN A 96 38.45 2.91 30.70
CA ASN A 96 38.80 4.12 29.95
C ASN A 96 37.98 5.33 30.46
N PRO A 97 38.27 5.89 31.65
CA PRO A 97 37.47 7.00 32.18
C PRO A 97 37.51 8.27 31.31
N ASP A 98 38.65 8.56 30.69
CA ASP A 98 38.82 9.79 29.86
C ASP A 98 37.98 9.76 28.59
N VAL A 99 37.77 8.59 27.97
CA VAL A 99 36.91 8.48 26.77
C VAL A 99 35.46 8.71 27.12
N VAL A 100 35.00 8.22 28.25
CA VAL A 100 33.60 8.43 28.68
C VAL A 100 33.33 9.90 28.94
N ASP A 101 34.24 10.64 29.53
CA ASP A 101 34.12 12.08 29.74
C ASP A 101 34.04 12.86 28.43
N LEU A 102 34.90 12.55 27.48
CA LEU A 102 34.86 13.21 26.17
C LEU A 102 33.56 12.93 25.41
N ILE A 103 33.04 11.69 25.47
CA ILE A 103 31.78 11.30 24.89
C ILE A 103 30.61 12.04 25.52
N ASP A 104 30.54 12.06 26.88
CA ASP A 104 29.46 12.73 27.61
C ASP A 104 29.45 14.25 27.36
N LEU A 105 30.60 14.87 27.32
CA LEU A 105 30.75 16.29 26.96
C LEU A 105 30.36 16.55 25.51
N CYS A 106 30.70 15.66 24.58
CA CYS A 106 30.30 15.74 23.17
C CYS A 106 28.77 15.64 23.03
N ILE A 107 28.15 14.67 23.69
CA ILE A 107 26.69 14.47 23.68
C ILE A 107 25.98 15.69 24.30
N THR A 108 26.50 16.21 25.40
CA THR A 108 25.94 17.39 26.07
C THR A 108 26.01 18.64 25.18
N ALA A 109 27.17 18.92 24.58
CA ALA A 109 27.32 20.02 23.63
C ALA A 109 26.36 19.88 22.44
N ARG A 110 26.20 18.65 21.92
CA ARG A 110 25.26 18.37 20.82
C ARG A 110 23.80 18.62 21.22
N LYS A 111 23.39 18.19 22.42
CA LYS A 111 22.03 18.43 22.95
C LYS A 111 21.75 19.92 23.15
N ASN A 112 22.77 20.69 23.51
CA ASN A 112 22.70 22.14 23.66
C ASN A 112 22.82 22.90 22.30
N ASP A 113 22.80 22.17 21.18
CA ASP A 113 22.92 22.70 19.81
C ASP A 113 24.28 23.36 19.49
N ASP A 114 25.30 23.21 20.37
CA ASP A 114 26.68 23.65 20.12
C ASP A 114 27.43 22.59 19.31
N LEU A 115 27.09 22.51 18.03
CA LEU A 115 27.70 21.52 17.12
C LEU A 115 29.20 21.79 16.88
N LYS A 116 29.71 23.00 17.13
CA LYS A 116 31.14 23.31 16.99
C LYS A 116 31.95 22.67 18.10
N THR A 117 31.52 22.85 19.34
CA THR A 117 32.15 22.21 20.51
C THR A 117 31.98 20.70 20.47
N ALA A 118 30.77 20.20 20.14
CA ALA A 118 30.51 18.78 20.00
C ALA A 118 31.42 18.12 18.96
N TRP A 119 31.64 18.78 17.82
CA TRP A 119 32.54 18.29 16.79
C TRP A 119 33.97 18.15 17.29
N ARG A 120 34.53 19.20 17.93
CA ARG A 120 35.89 19.18 18.49
C ARG A 120 36.07 18.05 19.51
N LEU A 121 35.13 17.92 20.45
CA LEU A 121 35.17 16.89 21.48
C LEU A 121 35.03 15.48 20.91
N GLY A 122 34.16 15.29 19.94
CA GLY A 122 34.00 14.01 19.23
C GLY A 122 35.24 13.62 18.44
N GLN A 123 35.87 14.57 17.76
CA GLN A 123 37.15 14.32 17.06
C GLN A 123 38.26 13.95 18.04
N GLU A 124 38.35 14.64 19.16
CA GLU A 124 39.31 14.34 20.23
C GLU A 124 39.10 12.92 20.80
N ALA A 125 37.85 12.53 21.07
CA ALA A 125 37.51 11.19 21.52
C ALA A 125 37.92 10.11 20.51
N VAL A 126 37.62 10.29 19.22
CA VAL A 126 37.99 9.33 18.18
C VAL A 126 39.51 9.28 17.95
N GLN A 127 40.19 10.41 18.05
CA GLN A 127 41.66 10.47 17.90
C GLN A 127 42.39 9.75 19.03
N GLN A 128 41.93 9.95 20.25
CA GLN A 128 42.53 9.31 21.42
C GLN A 128 42.15 7.82 21.55
N PHE A 129 40.92 7.48 21.13
CA PHE A 129 40.35 6.13 21.29
C PHE A 129 39.74 5.61 19.96
N PRO A 130 40.55 5.37 18.93
CA PRO A 130 40.08 5.05 17.59
C PRO A 130 39.34 3.69 17.47
N LYS A 131 39.51 2.81 18.46
CA LYS A 131 38.85 1.50 18.52
C LYS A 131 37.55 1.51 19.32
N ASP A 132 37.22 2.64 19.96
CA ASP A 132 36.00 2.74 20.77
C ASP A 132 34.80 3.04 19.86
N PRO A 133 33.79 2.15 19.80
CA PRO A 133 32.64 2.34 18.90
C PRO A 133 31.74 3.48 19.35
N GLU A 134 31.68 3.82 20.63
CA GLU A 134 30.85 4.90 21.12
C GLU A 134 31.48 6.27 20.86
N ALA A 135 32.81 6.39 20.87
CA ALA A 135 33.52 7.58 20.42
C ALA A 135 33.16 7.84 18.94
N SER A 136 33.23 6.80 18.09
CA SER A 136 32.82 6.90 16.68
C SER A 136 31.32 7.21 16.54
N SER A 137 30.47 6.62 17.35
CA SER A 137 29.02 6.89 17.35
C SER A 137 28.72 8.33 17.78
N ALA A 138 29.35 8.84 18.84
CA ALA A 138 29.15 10.21 19.33
C ALA A 138 29.50 11.25 18.24
N LEU A 139 30.66 11.11 17.60
CA LEU A 139 31.04 11.98 16.48
C LEU A 139 30.12 11.78 15.27
N GLY A 140 29.72 10.55 14.98
CA GLY A 140 28.79 10.24 13.89
C GLY A 140 27.43 10.92 14.05
N TRP A 141 26.89 11.00 15.26
CA TRP A 141 25.68 11.77 15.54
C TRP A 141 25.87 13.28 15.34
N VAL A 142 27.06 13.84 15.63
CA VAL A 142 27.37 15.24 15.33
C VAL A 142 27.45 15.46 13.83
N VAL A 143 28.10 14.55 13.10
CA VAL A 143 28.12 14.59 11.60
C VAL A 143 26.69 14.61 11.08
N ARG A 144 25.84 13.74 11.59
CA ARG A 144 24.44 13.64 11.16
C ARG A 144 23.65 14.93 11.43
N ASP A 145 23.82 15.56 12.58
CA ASP A 145 23.10 16.79 12.91
C ASP A 145 23.61 17.98 12.05
N ARG A 146 24.90 18.02 11.72
CA ARG A 146 25.45 18.98 10.73
C ARG A 146 24.91 18.71 9.32
N LEU A 147 24.84 17.44 8.89
CA LEU A 147 24.27 17.05 7.61
C LEU A 147 22.79 17.47 7.52
N LYS A 148 22.03 17.22 8.58
CA LYS A 148 20.62 17.64 8.67
C LYS A 148 20.45 19.15 8.50
N ARG A 149 21.35 19.96 9.09
CA ARG A 149 21.34 21.43 8.93
C ARG A 149 21.65 21.83 7.49
N ALA A 150 22.72 21.26 6.90
CA ALA A 150 23.08 21.54 5.51
C ALA A 150 21.91 21.22 4.54
N LEU A 151 21.12 20.18 4.82
CA LEU A 151 19.93 19.81 4.05
C LEU A 151 18.69 20.68 4.30
N GLN A 152 18.73 21.59 5.27
CA GLN A 152 17.63 22.54 5.57
C GLN A 152 17.87 23.92 4.98
N GLU A 153 19.07 24.20 4.44
CA GLU A 153 19.38 25.46 3.77
C GLU A 153 18.53 25.63 2.51
N GLN A 154 18.22 26.87 2.14
CA GLN A 154 17.45 27.18 0.92
C GLN A 154 18.18 26.70 -0.35
N GLN A 155 19.50 26.81 -0.36
CA GLN A 155 20.37 26.26 -1.39
C GLN A 155 21.32 25.27 -0.75
N ILE A 156 21.13 23.99 -1.06
CA ILE A 156 21.95 22.91 -0.51
C ILE A 156 23.30 22.92 -1.21
N ASP A 157 24.37 23.03 -0.43
CA ASP A 157 25.74 22.90 -0.91
C ASP A 157 26.13 21.41 -0.99
N GLY A 158 26.20 20.87 -2.20
CA GLY A 158 26.56 19.47 -2.46
C GLY A 158 27.98 19.10 -2.02
N ASP A 159 28.92 20.05 -2.01
CA ASP A 159 30.28 19.79 -1.54
C ASP A 159 30.30 19.61 -0.02
N VAL A 160 29.57 20.43 0.72
CA VAL A 160 29.39 20.27 2.17
C VAL A 160 28.75 18.93 2.51
N VAL A 161 27.69 18.54 1.78
CA VAL A 161 27.03 17.24 1.96
C VAL A 161 28.03 16.10 1.74
N ARG A 162 28.75 16.13 0.65
CA ARG A 162 29.73 15.11 0.29
C ARG A 162 30.84 14.99 1.35
N ASP A 163 31.36 16.11 1.82
CA ASP A 163 32.43 16.14 2.81
C ASP A 163 31.95 15.59 4.16
N LEU A 164 30.75 15.94 4.61
CA LEU A 164 30.17 15.37 5.84
C LEU A 164 29.95 13.86 5.75
N LEU A 165 29.47 13.34 4.61
CA LEU A 165 29.30 11.90 4.39
C LEU A 165 30.67 11.19 4.33
N ARG A 166 31.72 11.82 3.78
CA ARG A 166 33.08 11.31 3.81
C ARG A 166 33.65 11.29 5.23
N GLU A 167 33.41 12.33 6.04
CA GLU A 167 33.82 12.32 7.43
C GLU A 167 33.16 11.20 8.22
N TYR A 168 31.86 10.94 7.99
CA TYR A 168 31.19 9.78 8.55
C TYR A 168 31.87 8.47 8.09
N ALA A 169 32.15 8.33 6.82
CA ALA A 169 32.78 7.12 6.27
C ALA A 169 34.20 6.84 6.81
N LYS A 170 34.90 7.85 7.29
CA LYS A 170 36.24 7.73 7.87
C LYS A 170 36.24 7.31 9.33
N LEU A 171 35.10 7.26 10.00
CA LEU A 171 35.02 6.86 11.41
C LEU A 171 35.50 5.41 11.57
N PRO A 172 36.49 5.17 12.47
CA PRO A 172 37.22 3.90 12.45
C PRO A 172 36.47 2.73 13.09
N ALA A 173 35.46 2.99 13.93
CA ALA A 173 34.74 1.97 14.68
C ALA A 173 33.21 2.12 14.56
N ILE A 174 32.74 2.36 13.32
CA ILE A 174 31.29 2.41 13.05
C ILE A 174 30.68 1.02 13.24
N GLN A 175 29.63 0.93 14.04
CA GLN A 175 28.82 -0.27 14.15
C GLN A 175 27.84 -0.37 12.97
N LYS A 176 27.76 -1.55 12.37
CA LYS A 176 26.85 -1.89 11.27
C LYS A 176 26.24 -3.27 11.53
N PRO A 177 24.92 -3.44 11.44
CA PRO A 177 23.90 -2.39 11.32
C PRO A 177 23.69 -1.60 12.62
N ASP A 178 23.31 -0.30 12.51
CA ASP A 178 22.97 0.55 13.65
C ASP A 178 22.00 1.66 13.23
N ARG A 179 21.26 2.21 14.20
CA ARG A 179 20.29 3.30 13.97
C ARG A 179 20.93 4.57 13.39
N LEU A 180 22.14 4.92 13.84
CA LEU A 180 22.87 6.06 13.27
C LEU A 180 23.17 5.81 11.80
N HIS A 181 23.60 4.60 11.45
CA HIS A 181 23.92 4.21 10.08
C HIS A 181 22.69 4.35 9.16
N SER A 182 21.52 3.89 9.60
CA SER A 182 20.25 4.06 8.90
C SER A 182 19.83 5.55 8.78
N ARG A 183 20.08 6.36 9.82
CA ARG A 183 19.75 7.79 9.80
C ARG A 183 20.62 8.57 8.81
N ILE A 184 21.91 8.26 8.73
CA ILE A 184 22.81 8.84 7.73
C ILE A 184 22.36 8.47 6.31
N LEU A 185 21.96 7.23 6.06
CA LEU A 185 21.42 6.81 4.77
C LEU A 185 20.14 7.60 4.40
N ARG A 186 19.22 7.77 5.36
CA ARG A 186 18.01 8.59 5.14
C ARG A 186 18.34 10.02 4.73
N ASP A 187 19.33 10.62 5.36
CA ASP A 187 19.76 11.99 5.05
C ASP A 187 20.52 12.04 3.70
N ALA A 188 21.33 11.01 3.35
CA ALA A 188 21.96 10.88 2.03
C ALA A 188 20.94 10.75 0.89
N ILE A 189 19.86 9.96 1.08
CA ILE A 189 18.75 9.85 0.13
C ILE A 189 18.05 11.21 -0.07
N ARG A 190 17.90 12.00 1.00
CA ARG A 190 17.33 13.37 0.88
C ARG A 190 18.23 14.28 0.05
N ALA A 191 19.55 14.16 0.19
CA ALA A 191 20.50 14.90 -0.63
C ALA A 191 20.40 14.52 -2.12
N VAL A 192 20.24 13.23 -2.45
CA VAL A 192 20.00 12.78 -3.83
C VAL A 192 18.73 13.41 -4.40
N ARG A 193 17.62 13.39 -3.64
CA ARG A 193 16.35 13.99 -4.08
C ARG A 193 16.42 15.49 -4.31
N ALA A 194 17.36 16.15 -3.68
CA ALA A 194 17.63 17.58 -3.86
C ALA A 194 18.71 17.86 -4.92
N ASP A 195 19.12 16.84 -5.69
CA ASP A 195 20.19 16.91 -6.68
C ASP A 195 21.55 17.43 -6.12
N ALA A 196 21.79 17.16 -4.84
CA ALA A 196 22.96 17.66 -4.11
C ALA A 196 24.00 16.57 -3.80
N PHE A 197 23.80 15.32 -4.24
CA PHE A 197 24.74 14.24 -3.96
C PHE A 197 24.87 13.22 -5.10
N PRO A 198 25.61 13.53 -6.17
CA PRO A 198 25.80 12.62 -7.31
C PRO A 198 26.63 11.37 -6.97
N GLY A 199 27.38 11.36 -5.86
CA GLY A 199 28.22 10.23 -5.44
C GLY A 199 27.48 9.13 -4.66
N PHE A 200 26.18 9.04 -4.75
CA PHE A 200 25.38 8.14 -3.93
C PHE A 200 25.66 6.65 -4.18
N ILE A 201 25.89 6.23 -5.42
CA ILE A 201 26.20 4.83 -5.76
C ILE A 201 27.44 4.34 -4.99
N GLY A 202 28.53 5.10 -5.04
CA GLY A 202 29.77 4.77 -4.30
C GLY A 202 29.58 4.83 -2.79
N PHE A 203 28.81 5.79 -2.28
CA PHE A 203 28.46 5.89 -0.87
C PHE A 203 27.63 4.67 -0.43
N PHE A 204 26.60 4.28 -1.18
CA PHE A 204 25.73 3.16 -0.82
C PHE A 204 26.46 1.82 -0.86
N ARG A 205 27.42 1.64 -1.80
CA ARG A 205 28.31 0.48 -1.83
C ARG A 205 29.18 0.39 -0.56
N TRP A 206 29.74 1.52 -0.11
CA TRP A 206 30.47 1.60 1.17
C TRP A 206 29.56 1.41 2.37
N TRP A 207 28.34 1.97 2.31
CA TRP A 207 27.32 1.83 3.37
C TRP A 207 26.99 0.36 3.64
N ASP A 208 27.01 -0.45 2.62
CA ASP A 208 26.78 -1.90 2.61
C ASP A 208 25.28 -2.26 2.63
N PRO A 209 24.73 -2.70 1.48
CA PRO A 209 23.30 -3.05 1.35
C PRO A 209 22.80 -4.15 2.31
N ASP A 210 23.69 -4.95 2.90
CA ASP A 210 23.34 -5.99 3.86
C ASP A 210 23.20 -5.44 5.30
N CYS A 211 23.46 -4.14 5.51
CA CYS A 211 23.42 -3.49 6.81
C CYS A 211 22.09 -2.81 7.17
N PHE A 212 20.96 -3.19 6.55
CA PHE A 212 19.64 -2.73 6.94
C PHE A 212 19.21 -3.37 8.27
N LEU A 213 18.61 -2.56 9.15
CA LEU A 213 17.88 -3.06 10.30
C LEU A 213 16.54 -3.66 9.84
N GLU A 214 15.97 -4.57 10.63
CA GLU A 214 14.63 -5.13 10.32
C GLU A 214 13.57 -4.03 10.15
N GLU A 215 13.64 -2.96 10.96
CA GLU A 215 12.75 -1.80 10.86
C GLU A 215 12.92 -1.02 9.55
N ASP A 216 14.09 -1.07 8.92
CA ASP A 216 14.37 -0.38 7.64
C ASP A 216 13.77 -1.09 6.43
N LEU A 217 13.44 -2.37 6.57
CA LEU A 217 12.75 -3.18 5.55
C LEU A 217 11.23 -2.99 5.59
N LEU A 218 10.72 -2.46 6.70
CA LEU A 218 9.29 -2.20 6.87
C LEU A 218 8.94 -0.78 6.38
N SER A 219 7.73 -0.65 5.84
CA SER A 219 7.19 0.68 5.48
C SER A 219 7.02 1.53 6.74
N ASP A 220 7.37 2.82 6.66
CA ASP A 220 7.11 3.76 7.74
C ASP A 220 5.60 3.88 8.04
N ALA A 221 5.24 4.40 9.21
CA ALA A 221 3.83 4.56 9.60
C ALA A 221 3.07 5.44 8.60
N PRO A 222 1.82 5.08 8.23
CA PRO A 222 1.01 5.89 7.35
C PRO A 222 0.80 7.31 7.90
N PHE A 223 0.83 8.29 7.04
CA PHE A 223 0.54 9.68 7.40
C PHE A 223 -0.47 10.31 6.43
N MET A 224 -1.12 11.38 6.87
CA MET A 224 -2.05 12.12 6.03
C MET A 224 -1.28 13.13 5.17
N HIS A 225 -1.45 13.05 3.85
CA HIS A 225 -0.94 14.02 2.89
C HIS A 225 -2.06 14.46 1.94
N ARG A 226 -2.36 15.76 1.92
CA ARG A 226 -3.43 16.33 1.07
C ARG A 226 -4.77 15.56 1.17
N GLY A 227 -5.15 15.15 2.39
CA GLY A 227 -6.40 14.42 2.64
C GLY A 227 -6.39 12.94 2.28
N LYS A 228 -5.25 12.39 1.86
CA LYS A 228 -5.07 10.95 1.56
C LYS A 228 -4.12 10.30 2.56
N HIS A 229 -4.45 9.07 2.96
CA HIS A 229 -3.51 8.22 3.70
C HIS A 229 -2.40 7.76 2.76
N VAL A 230 -1.17 8.21 3.03
CA VAL A 230 0.03 7.80 2.29
C VAL A 230 0.86 6.90 3.19
N ARG A 231 1.20 5.73 2.69
CA ARG A 231 2.15 4.82 3.33
C ARG A 231 3.49 4.97 2.60
N PRO A 232 4.51 5.52 3.26
CA PRO A 232 5.80 5.70 2.61
C PRO A 232 6.50 4.35 2.43
N ASP A 233 7.34 4.28 1.40
CA ASP A 233 8.21 3.13 1.19
C ASP A 233 9.18 2.94 2.35
N SER A 234 9.59 1.68 2.55
CA SER A 234 10.67 1.33 3.47
C SER A 234 11.98 2.08 3.13
N LEU A 235 12.91 2.15 4.07
CA LEU A 235 14.22 2.75 3.79
C LEU A 235 14.94 2.00 2.66
N HIS A 236 14.83 0.67 2.63
CA HIS A 236 15.35 -0.17 1.56
C HIS A 236 14.82 0.24 0.19
N LEU A 237 13.50 0.34 -0.01
CA LEU A 237 12.90 0.75 -1.29
C LEU A 237 13.26 2.20 -1.68
N ARG A 238 13.32 3.10 -0.69
CA ARG A 238 13.80 4.48 -0.93
C ARG A 238 15.26 4.53 -1.36
N SER A 239 16.09 3.56 -0.92
CA SER A 239 17.46 3.44 -1.38
C SER A 239 17.53 3.00 -2.84
N MET A 240 16.68 2.06 -3.26
CA MET A 240 16.58 1.65 -4.66
C MET A 240 16.17 2.82 -5.56
N SER A 241 15.18 3.62 -5.12
CA SER A 241 14.79 4.85 -5.81
C SER A 241 15.94 5.85 -5.94
N ALA A 242 16.72 6.04 -4.88
CA ALA A 242 17.86 6.96 -4.88
C ALA A 242 19.02 6.46 -5.74
N LEU A 243 19.29 5.16 -5.76
CA LEU A 243 20.26 4.54 -6.66
C LEU A 243 19.89 4.78 -8.11
N TYR A 244 18.63 4.49 -8.49
CA TYR A 244 18.17 4.74 -9.85
C TYR A 244 18.25 6.23 -10.23
N ALA A 245 17.84 7.13 -9.34
CA ALA A 245 17.93 8.57 -9.57
C ALA A 245 19.37 9.11 -9.66
N SER A 246 20.35 8.38 -9.14
CA SER A 246 21.77 8.76 -9.20
C SER A 246 22.50 8.31 -10.47
N ILE A 247 21.78 7.61 -11.36
CA ILE A 247 22.33 7.10 -12.62
C ILE A 247 22.24 8.20 -13.67
N ASP A 248 23.35 8.51 -14.28
CA ASP A 248 23.49 9.44 -15.41
C ASP A 248 24.14 8.77 -16.63
N ASP A 249 24.28 9.50 -17.72
CA ASP A 249 24.87 8.97 -18.97
C ASP A 249 26.35 8.61 -18.82
N LYS A 250 27.03 9.05 -17.77
CA LYS A 250 28.43 8.78 -17.48
C LYS A 250 28.64 7.65 -16.49
N THR A 251 27.56 7.09 -15.97
CA THR A 251 27.61 5.98 -15.00
C THR A 251 28.26 4.76 -15.64
N PRO A 252 29.36 4.22 -15.08
CA PRO A 252 30.07 3.08 -15.66
C PRO A 252 29.22 1.81 -15.66
N GLU A 253 29.42 0.96 -16.67
CA GLU A 253 28.69 -0.32 -16.81
C GLU A 253 28.76 -1.19 -15.56
N PRO A 254 29.90 -1.38 -14.86
CA PRO A 254 29.93 -2.17 -13.61
C PRO A 254 29.06 -1.60 -12.48
N ASP A 255 28.83 -0.28 -12.47
CA ASP A 255 27.92 0.35 -11.51
C ASP A 255 26.46 0.12 -11.93
N LEU A 256 26.16 0.14 -13.23
CA LEU A 256 24.84 -0.19 -13.76
C LEU A 256 24.46 -1.65 -13.45
N GLU A 257 25.39 -2.61 -13.70
CA GLU A 257 25.19 -4.02 -13.37
C GLU A 257 24.91 -4.23 -11.88
N TRP A 258 25.72 -3.60 -11.02
CA TRP A 258 25.57 -3.72 -9.59
C TRP A 258 24.23 -3.16 -9.09
N VAL A 259 23.82 -1.98 -9.57
CA VAL A 259 22.53 -1.38 -9.22
C VAL A 259 21.37 -2.22 -9.77
N SER A 260 21.51 -2.74 -11.01
CA SER A 260 20.52 -3.62 -11.64
C SER A 260 20.27 -4.87 -10.79
N GLY A 261 21.33 -5.53 -10.31
CA GLY A 261 21.20 -6.70 -9.43
C GLY A 261 20.52 -6.41 -8.09
N LEU A 262 20.77 -5.23 -7.49
CA LEU A 262 20.07 -4.82 -6.27
C LEU A 262 18.57 -4.58 -6.50
N ILE A 263 18.22 -3.93 -7.62
CA ILE A 263 16.82 -3.65 -7.96
C ILE A 263 16.10 -4.95 -8.35
N GLU A 264 16.78 -5.89 -9.03
CA GLU A 264 16.24 -7.22 -9.32
C GLU A 264 15.85 -7.97 -8.04
N LYS A 265 16.77 -8.05 -7.07
CA LYS A 265 16.49 -8.66 -5.77
C LYS A 265 15.33 -7.99 -5.04
N ALA A 266 15.31 -6.65 -5.03
CA ALA A 266 14.20 -5.90 -4.43
C ALA A 266 12.85 -6.18 -5.12
N ARG A 267 12.85 -6.41 -6.45
CA ARG A 267 11.66 -6.76 -7.23
C ARG A 267 11.18 -8.18 -6.93
N GLU A 268 12.09 -9.14 -6.73
CA GLU A 268 11.73 -10.49 -6.30
C GLU A 268 11.09 -10.50 -4.92
N ASP A 269 11.60 -9.71 -3.99
CA ASP A 269 11.07 -9.56 -2.63
C ASP A 269 9.72 -8.79 -2.60
N ARG A 270 9.50 -7.88 -3.56
CA ARG A 270 8.32 -7.01 -3.64
C ARG A 270 7.79 -6.92 -5.07
N PRO A 271 7.22 -8.01 -5.60
CA PRO A 271 6.73 -8.08 -6.98
C PRO A 271 5.56 -7.12 -7.27
N ASP A 272 4.84 -6.71 -6.23
CA ASP A 272 3.72 -5.74 -6.27
C ASP A 272 4.17 -4.27 -6.34
N HIS A 273 5.47 -3.99 -6.22
CA HIS A 273 5.94 -2.61 -6.18
C HIS A 273 5.95 -1.96 -7.57
N ARG A 274 5.18 -0.86 -7.72
CA ARG A 274 4.91 -0.17 -9.00
C ARG A 274 6.15 0.21 -9.80
N TRP A 275 7.22 0.68 -9.14
CA TRP A 275 8.37 1.30 -9.81
C TRP A 275 9.54 0.36 -10.07
N LEU A 276 9.65 -0.77 -9.35
CA LEU A 276 10.79 -1.68 -9.51
C LEU A 276 10.90 -2.29 -10.90
N PRO A 277 9.80 -2.72 -11.58
CA PRO A 277 9.88 -3.20 -12.95
C PRO A 277 10.38 -2.12 -13.93
N TYR A 278 9.92 -0.88 -13.76
CA TYR A 278 10.35 0.26 -14.58
C TYR A 278 11.84 0.56 -14.40
N TRP A 279 12.33 0.67 -13.14
CA TRP A 279 13.73 0.95 -12.87
C TRP A 279 14.63 -0.16 -13.40
N HIS A 280 14.28 -1.42 -13.14
CA HIS A 280 15.05 -2.57 -13.61
C HIS A 280 15.06 -2.66 -15.14
N GLY A 281 13.90 -2.55 -15.79
CA GLY A 281 13.80 -2.57 -17.24
C GLY A 281 14.61 -1.43 -17.90
N SER A 282 14.58 -0.23 -17.33
CA SER A 282 15.40 0.89 -17.83
C SER A 282 16.90 0.64 -17.72
N LEU A 283 17.36 -0.04 -16.66
CA LEU A 283 18.77 -0.41 -16.50
C LEU A 283 19.19 -1.52 -17.47
N LEU A 284 18.37 -2.57 -17.61
CA LEU A 284 18.59 -3.65 -18.56
C LEU A 284 18.68 -3.12 -19.99
N ASN A 285 17.83 -2.12 -20.35
CA ASN A 285 17.91 -1.49 -21.65
C ASN A 285 19.27 -0.77 -21.87
N ARG A 286 19.79 -0.09 -20.86
CA ARG A 286 21.13 0.54 -20.92
C ARG A 286 22.27 -0.48 -20.97
N LEU A 287 22.10 -1.65 -20.36
CA LEU A 287 23.04 -2.77 -20.39
C LEU A 287 22.94 -3.60 -21.70
N GLY A 288 22.05 -3.23 -22.63
CA GLY A 288 21.84 -3.93 -23.89
C GLY A 288 20.99 -5.20 -23.80
N GLU A 289 20.41 -5.51 -22.64
CA GLU A 289 19.50 -6.65 -22.43
C GLU A 289 18.06 -6.29 -22.86
N GLN A 290 17.89 -5.93 -24.12
CA GLN A 290 16.68 -5.32 -24.66
C GLN A 290 15.42 -6.18 -24.52
N ASP A 291 15.51 -7.52 -24.70
CA ASP A 291 14.34 -8.40 -24.61
C ASP A 291 13.77 -8.44 -23.20
N LYS A 292 14.61 -8.60 -22.20
CA LYS A 292 14.21 -8.55 -20.78
C LYS A 292 13.70 -7.16 -20.39
N ALA A 293 14.36 -6.12 -20.89
CA ALA A 293 13.94 -4.73 -20.66
C ALA A 293 12.52 -4.50 -21.17
N ARG A 294 12.20 -4.93 -22.40
CA ARG A 294 10.88 -4.81 -23.01
C ARG A 294 9.81 -5.52 -22.20
N GLU A 295 10.06 -6.76 -21.76
CA GLU A 295 9.12 -7.52 -20.93
C GLU A 295 8.74 -6.77 -19.65
N LEU A 296 9.74 -6.27 -18.91
CA LEU A 296 9.52 -5.54 -17.67
C LEU A 296 8.84 -4.19 -17.89
N ILE A 297 9.28 -3.43 -18.90
CA ILE A 297 8.69 -2.12 -19.21
C ILE A 297 7.26 -2.29 -19.73
N LEU A 298 6.98 -3.33 -20.53
CA LEU A 298 5.64 -3.63 -21.00
C LEU A 298 4.67 -3.85 -19.82
N SER A 299 5.09 -4.57 -18.79
CA SER A 299 4.28 -4.75 -17.57
C SER A 299 3.97 -3.41 -16.87
N THR A 300 4.90 -2.45 -16.95
CA THR A 300 4.70 -1.08 -16.44
C THR A 300 3.71 -0.31 -17.32
N VAL A 301 3.86 -0.37 -18.65
CA VAL A 301 2.96 0.30 -19.59
C VAL A 301 1.53 -0.20 -19.45
N LEU A 302 1.32 -1.49 -19.23
CA LEU A 302 -0.01 -2.06 -18.98
C LEU A 302 -0.73 -1.42 -17.79
N ARG A 303 0.01 -1.15 -16.71
CA ARG A 303 -0.55 -0.51 -15.50
C ARG A 303 -0.71 1.00 -15.65
N ASP A 304 0.24 1.63 -16.33
CA ASP A 304 0.41 3.08 -16.42
C ASP A 304 0.28 3.59 -17.85
N ARG A 305 -0.62 2.97 -18.68
CA ARG A 305 -0.77 3.26 -20.11
C ARG A 305 -1.24 4.68 -20.44
N HIS A 306 -1.77 5.40 -19.44
CA HIS A 306 -2.16 6.81 -19.58
C HIS A 306 -1.01 7.77 -19.30
N GLU A 307 0.13 7.25 -18.88
CA GLU A 307 1.30 8.02 -18.47
C GLU A 307 2.35 8.06 -19.59
N ALA A 308 2.67 9.26 -20.05
CA ALA A 308 3.64 9.46 -21.13
C ALA A 308 5.03 8.86 -20.84
N TRP A 309 5.47 8.90 -19.58
CA TRP A 309 6.77 8.35 -19.18
C TRP A 309 6.88 6.82 -19.36
N ALA A 310 5.77 6.09 -19.21
CA ALA A 310 5.76 4.64 -19.38
C ALA A 310 5.96 4.27 -20.86
N TRP A 311 5.27 4.93 -21.76
CA TRP A 311 5.44 4.77 -23.20
C TRP A 311 6.82 5.24 -23.69
N LEU A 312 7.35 6.34 -23.13
CA LEU A 312 8.71 6.79 -23.42
C LEU A 312 9.76 5.73 -23.07
N ALA A 313 9.58 5.05 -21.92
CA ALA A 313 10.48 3.96 -21.54
C ALA A 313 10.41 2.80 -22.54
N LEU A 314 9.20 2.42 -22.97
CA LEU A 314 9.02 1.36 -23.96
C LEU A 314 9.58 1.76 -25.34
N ALA A 315 9.37 3.01 -25.76
CA ALA A 315 9.98 3.55 -26.97
C ALA A 315 11.51 3.37 -26.93
N ARG A 316 12.15 3.76 -25.84
CA ARG A 316 13.60 3.62 -25.67
C ARG A 316 14.07 2.17 -25.71
N ALA A 317 13.25 1.22 -25.25
CA ALA A 317 13.57 -0.19 -25.33
C ALA A 317 13.44 -0.77 -26.76
N TYR A 318 12.76 -0.10 -27.66
CA TYR A 318 12.69 -0.45 -29.09
C TYR A 318 13.69 0.31 -29.98
N ARG A 319 14.36 1.35 -29.46
CA ARG A 319 15.19 2.30 -30.24
C ARG A 319 16.12 1.64 -31.23
N ASP A 320 16.82 0.58 -30.81
CA ASP A 320 17.86 -0.08 -31.62
C ASP A 320 17.41 -1.39 -32.27
N SER A 321 16.16 -1.83 -32.03
CA SER A 321 15.66 -3.12 -32.47
C SER A 321 14.49 -3.01 -33.43
N ASP A 322 13.60 -2.03 -33.23
CA ASP A 322 12.41 -1.82 -34.06
C ASP A 322 12.07 -0.33 -34.12
N PHE A 323 12.50 0.29 -35.22
CA PHE A 323 12.34 1.73 -35.43
C PHE A 323 10.88 2.17 -35.58
N ASP A 324 10.01 1.33 -36.09
CA ASP A 324 8.60 1.66 -36.26
C ASP A 324 7.87 1.60 -34.93
N LEU A 325 8.12 0.58 -34.13
CA LEU A 325 7.59 0.51 -32.76
C LEU A 325 8.20 1.59 -31.86
N HIS A 326 9.49 1.97 -32.06
CA HIS A 326 10.06 3.11 -31.35
C HIS A 326 9.26 4.40 -31.61
N LEU A 327 9.03 4.76 -32.89
CA LEU A 327 8.23 5.93 -33.24
C LEU A 327 6.79 5.80 -32.75
N ALA A 328 6.17 4.64 -32.94
CA ALA A 328 4.81 4.38 -32.49
C ALA A 328 4.62 4.65 -30.97
N CYS A 329 5.54 4.13 -30.16
CA CYS A 329 5.52 4.36 -28.70
C CYS A 329 5.75 5.84 -28.34
N LEU A 330 6.62 6.57 -29.07
CA LEU A 330 6.78 8.01 -28.89
C LEU A 330 5.51 8.79 -29.25
N CYS A 331 4.87 8.48 -30.38
CA CYS A 331 3.60 9.06 -30.77
C CYS A 331 2.49 8.78 -29.75
N ARG A 332 2.42 7.56 -29.24
CA ARG A 332 1.49 7.19 -28.18
C ARG A 332 1.73 7.96 -26.88
N ALA A 333 3.02 8.14 -26.48
CA ALA A 333 3.41 8.97 -25.34
C ALA A 333 3.01 10.44 -25.52
N ALA A 334 3.18 10.99 -26.71
CA ALA A 334 2.79 12.37 -27.02
C ALA A 334 1.28 12.59 -26.88
N ARG A 335 0.45 11.58 -27.16
CA ARG A 335 -1.03 11.62 -27.03
C ARG A 335 -1.55 11.39 -25.62
N CYS A 336 -0.72 11.02 -24.65
CA CYS A 336 -1.16 10.90 -23.26
C CYS A 336 -1.59 12.27 -22.72
N ASP A 337 -2.74 12.32 -22.07
CA ASP A 337 -3.20 13.52 -21.39
C ASP A 337 -2.34 13.79 -20.14
N VAL A 338 -1.77 14.98 -20.06
CA VAL A 338 -1.01 15.43 -18.92
C VAL A 338 -1.49 16.82 -18.49
N HIS A 339 -1.57 17.06 -17.21
CA HIS A 339 -1.94 18.38 -16.68
C HIS A 339 -0.84 19.42 -16.93
N ASP A 340 0.33 19.03 -17.37
CA ASP A 340 1.51 19.84 -17.56
C ASP A 340 2.42 19.26 -18.66
N GLU A 341 2.48 19.94 -19.80
CA GLU A 341 3.28 19.55 -20.97
C GLU A 341 4.79 19.41 -20.68
N GLY A 342 5.28 20.05 -19.62
CA GLY A 342 6.67 19.87 -19.20
C GLY A 342 7.02 18.42 -18.84
N TYR A 343 6.05 17.59 -18.46
CA TYR A 343 6.26 16.16 -18.21
C TYR A 343 6.53 15.35 -19.49
N LYS A 344 6.17 15.88 -20.67
CA LYS A 344 6.42 15.25 -21.97
C LYS A 344 7.73 15.72 -22.63
N LEU A 345 8.51 16.61 -22.02
CA LEU A 345 9.73 17.12 -22.66
C LEU A 345 10.66 16.02 -23.16
N GLY A 346 10.82 14.94 -22.41
CA GLY A 346 11.63 13.80 -22.83
C GLY A 346 11.08 13.13 -24.09
N VAL A 347 9.75 13.07 -24.23
CA VAL A 347 9.08 12.54 -25.44
C VAL A 347 9.39 13.40 -26.64
N TYR A 348 9.24 14.72 -26.52
CA TYR A 348 9.50 15.65 -27.61
C TYR A 348 10.96 15.66 -28.05
N VAL A 349 11.91 15.54 -27.09
CA VAL A 349 13.34 15.42 -27.40
C VAL A 349 13.62 14.15 -28.19
N ASP A 350 13.07 13.01 -27.78
CA ASP A 350 13.26 11.74 -28.48
C ASP A 350 12.51 11.73 -29.85
N LEU A 351 11.35 12.41 -29.98
CA LEU A 351 10.66 12.63 -31.26
C LEU A 351 11.51 13.45 -32.23
N VAL A 352 12.12 14.56 -31.79
CA VAL A 352 13.03 15.36 -32.63
C VAL A 352 14.13 14.48 -33.20
N ALA A 353 14.77 13.68 -32.35
CA ALA A 353 15.87 12.80 -32.78
C ALA A 353 15.39 11.74 -33.79
N GLU A 354 14.19 11.16 -33.55
CA GLU A 354 13.64 10.15 -34.43
C GLU A 354 13.15 10.71 -35.77
N PHE A 355 12.51 11.90 -35.78
CA PHE A 355 12.14 12.59 -37.00
C PHE A 355 13.36 13.02 -37.83
N GLU A 356 14.44 13.50 -37.20
CA GLU A 356 15.70 13.76 -37.89
C GLU A 356 16.28 12.49 -38.55
N ARG A 357 16.26 11.36 -37.84
CA ARG A 357 16.74 10.09 -38.37
C ARG A 357 15.94 9.62 -39.59
N ARG A 358 14.63 9.99 -39.67
CA ARG A 358 13.73 9.68 -40.77
C ARG A 358 13.66 10.76 -41.85
N GLU A 359 14.49 11.80 -41.74
CA GLU A 359 14.48 12.96 -42.64
C GLU A 359 13.16 13.75 -42.65
N MET A 360 12.35 13.63 -41.59
CA MET A 360 11.10 14.34 -41.37
C MET A 360 11.38 15.68 -40.66
N LEU A 361 12.08 16.57 -41.36
CA LEU A 361 12.61 17.80 -40.74
C LEU A 361 11.54 18.85 -40.39
N PRO A 362 10.44 19.01 -41.12
CA PRO A 362 9.34 19.88 -40.71
C PRO A 362 8.69 19.46 -39.39
N GLU A 363 8.47 18.15 -39.21
CA GLU A 363 7.92 17.55 -37.99
C GLU A 363 8.90 17.70 -36.82
N ALA A 364 10.20 17.44 -37.07
CA ALA A 364 11.24 17.66 -36.08
C ALA A 364 11.31 19.12 -35.62
N LYS A 365 11.18 20.07 -36.55
CA LYS A 365 11.18 21.52 -36.26
C LYS A 365 10.00 21.90 -35.37
N PHE A 366 8.82 21.36 -35.66
CA PHE A 366 7.61 21.62 -34.86
C PHE A 366 7.81 21.21 -33.38
N GLU A 367 8.32 19.99 -33.13
CA GLU A 367 8.60 19.54 -31.75
C GLU A 367 9.74 20.33 -31.10
N LEU A 368 10.75 20.74 -31.85
CA LEU A 368 11.84 21.55 -31.35
C LEU A 368 11.37 22.96 -30.93
N GLU A 369 10.48 23.59 -31.68
CA GLU A 369 9.83 24.85 -31.32
C GLU A 369 8.96 24.68 -30.06
N ARG A 370 8.24 23.57 -29.94
CA ARG A 370 7.46 23.21 -28.75
C ARG A 370 8.33 23.06 -27.49
N ILE A 371 9.49 22.38 -27.61
CA ILE A 371 10.46 22.26 -26.51
C ILE A 371 10.92 23.64 -26.06
N VAL A 372 11.26 24.54 -26.99
CA VAL A 372 11.72 25.89 -26.67
C VAL A 372 10.63 26.66 -25.95
N SER A 373 9.40 26.64 -26.43
CA SER A 373 8.24 27.31 -25.82
C SER A 373 8.03 26.86 -24.37
N ILE A 374 7.98 25.54 -24.11
CA ILE A 374 7.80 24.98 -22.77
C ILE A 374 8.93 25.41 -21.83
N ARG A 375 10.18 25.38 -22.30
CA ARG A 375 11.32 25.78 -21.48
C ARG A 375 11.34 27.28 -21.17
N GLU A 376 10.95 28.11 -22.12
CA GLU A 376 10.83 29.56 -21.94
C GLU A 376 9.77 29.92 -20.91
N GLU A 377 8.57 29.34 -21.00
CA GLU A 377 7.48 29.53 -20.03
C GLU A 377 7.94 29.19 -18.60
N ARG A 378 8.78 28.16 -18.47
CA ARG A 378 9.28 27.68 -17.18
C ARG A 378 10.58 28.31 -16.74
N ARG A 379 11.16 29.19 -17.55
CA ARG A 379 12.49 29.80 -17.32
C ARG A 379 13.59 28.74 -17.17
N TRP A 380 13.46 27.63 -17.88
CA TRP A 380 14.52 26.62 -17.96
C TRP A 380 15.51 26.98 -19.08
N LYS A 381 16.76 26.47 -18.95
CA LYS A 381 17.79 26.69 -19.94
C LYS A 381 17.39 26.08 -21.29
N ASP A 382 17.27 26.90 -22.35
CA ASP A 382 16.84 26.54 -23.71
C ASP A 382 17.89 26.73 -24.80
N THR A 383 19.05 27.25 -24.43
CA THR A 383 20.13 27.61 -25.36
C THR A 383 20.45 26.52 -26.39
N PRO A 384 20.65 25.24 -26.03
CA PRO A 384 21.00 24.22 -27.02
C PRO A 384 19.90 24.00 -28.09
N TYR A 385 18.66 24.15 -27.71
CA TYR A 385 17.51 23.96 -28.61
C TYR A 385 17.33 25.17 -29.54
N ARG A 386 17.58 26.40 -29.04
CA ARG A 386 17.56 27.62 -29.86
C ARG A 386 18.73 27.63 -30.87
N GLU A 387 19.93 27.21 -30.44
CA GLU A 387 21.07 27.04 -31.33
C GLU A 387 20.76 26.02 -32.43
N LYS A 388 20.13 24.92 -32.09
CA LYS A 388 19.70 23.90 -33.05
C LYS A 388 18.69 24.45 -34.05
N LEU A 389 17.67 25.20 -33.61
CA LEU A 389 16.69 25.86 -34.49
C LEU A 389 17.34 26.90 -35.44
N ALA A 390 18.37 27.60 -34.98
CA ALA A 390 19.10 28.58 -35.76
C ALA A 390 20.10 27.96 -36.75
N SER A 391 20.34 26.65 -36.67
CA SER A 391 21.27 25.96 -37.58
C SER A 391 20.79 25.98 -39.03
N GLU A 392 21.71 25.80 -39.98
CA GLU A 392 21.45 25.77 -41.42
C GLU A 392 20.40 24.69 -41.77
N SER A 393 20.42 23.57 -41.07
CA SER A 393 19.47 22.45 -41.26
C SER A 393 18.03 22.84 -40.99
N TYR A 394 17.75 23.78 -40.11
CA TYR A 394 16.41 24.18 -39.70
C TYR A 394 15.98 25.59 -40.14
N SER A 395 16.93 26.48 -40.41
CA SER A 395 16.62 27.90 -40.67
C SER A 395 15.77 28.14 -41.92
N SER A 396 15.89 27.26 -42.93
CA SER A 396 15.20 27.36 -44.19
C SER A 396 13.92 26.48 -44.27
N ILE A 397 13.67 25.68 -43.25
CA ILE A 397 12.51 24.74 -43.23
C ILE A 397 11.33 25.44 -42.57
N GLU A 398 10.15 25.32 -43.15
CA GLU A 398 8.89 25.67 -42.52
C GLU A 398 8.45 24.50 -41.60
N ALA A 399 8.10 24.80 -40.35
CA ALA A 399 7.58 23.77 -39.43
C ALA A 399 6.24 23.27 -39.95
N SER A 400 5.92 21.98 -39.71
CA SER A 400 4.54 21.48 -39.95
C SER A 400 3.56 22.23 -39.04
N VAL A 401 2.31 22.30 -39.43
CA VAL A 401 1.25 22.99 -38.68
C VAL A 401 1.07 22.30 -37.30
N ASP A 402 1.08 21.00 -37.33
CA ASP A 402 1.09 20.11 -36.14
C ASP A 402 1.55 18.71 -36.58
N ASN A 403 1.80 17.84 -35.59
CA ASN A 403 2.17 16.44 -35.84
C ASN A 403 1.03 15.45 -35.53
N GLU A 404 -0.21 15.95 -35.35
CA GLU A 404 -1.36 15.09 -34.94
C GLU A 404 -1.60 13.96 -35.93
N LYS A 405 -1.48 14.24 -37.25
CA LYS A 405 -1.63 13.21 -38.28
C LYS A 405 -0.57 12.09 -38.12
N VAL A 406 0.67 12.45 -37.83
CA VAL A 406 1.73 11.46 -37.61
C VAL A 406 1.42 10.64 -36.37
N PHE A 407 0.93 11.29 -35.32
CA PHE A 407 0.53 10.59 -34.09
C PHE A 407 -0.67 9.67 -34.33
N ASP A 408 -1.67 10.07 -35.14
CA ASP A 408 -2.81 9.25 -35.51
C ASP A 408 -2.42 8.02 -36.34
N ASP A 409 -1.45 8.17 -37.22
CA ASP A 409 -0.98 7.08 -38.08
C ASP A 409 -0.13 6.04 -37.31
N PHE A 410 0.69 6.47 -36.35
CA PHE A 410 1.65 5.60 -35.67
C PHE A 410 1.20 5.12 -34.29
N ALA A 411 0.51 5.91 -33.48
CA ALA A 411 0.14 5.52 -32.12
C ALA A 411 -0.63 4.18 -32.02
N PRO A 412 -1.53 3.83 -32.95
CA PRO A 412 -2.23 2.55 -32.92
C PRO A 412 -1.30 1.32 -32.97
N LEU A 413 -0.15 1.42 -33.65
CA LEU A 413 0.84 0.33 -33.69
C LEU A 413 1.42 0.05 -32.29
N ALA A 414 1.56 1.06 -31.44
CA ALA A 414 2.00 0.87 -30.07
C ALA A 414 0.93 0.14 -29.24
N ASP A 415 -0.35 0.43 -29.44
CA ASP A 415 -1.44 -0.26 -28.74
C ASP A 415 -1.51 -1.74 -29.14
N GLU A 416 -1.14 -2.12 -30.38
CA GLU A 416 -1.06 -3.52 -30.83
C GLU A 416 -0.08 -4.36 -29.99
N VAL A 417 0.99 -3.75 -29.47
CA VAL A 417 1.95 -4.44 -28.59
C VAL A 417 1.27 -4.87 -27.28
N LEU A 418 0.39 -4.01 -26.72
CA LEU A 418 -0.40 -4.37 -25.53
C LEU A 418 -1.43 -5.45 -25.89
N PHE A 419 -2.02 -5.37 -27.07
CA PHE A 419 -3.06 -6.30 -27.51
C PHE A 419 -2.50 -7.72 -27.73
N ALA A 420 -1.26 -7.83 -28.19
CA ALA A 420 -0.63 -9.11 -28.48
C ALA A 420 -0.54 -10.04 -27.25
N THR A 421 -0.48 -9.47 -26.05
CA THR A 421 -0.37 -10.23 -24.79
C THR A 421 -1.69 -10.31 -24.03
N SER A 422 -2.76 -9.72 -24.56
CA SER A 422 -4.05 -9.60 -23.89
C SER A 422 -5.00 -10.75 -24.25
N THR A 423 -6.01 -10.92 -23.39
CA THR A 423 -7.11 -11.88 -23.59
C THR A 423 -8.41 -11.12 -23.78
N ASN A 424 -9.28 -11.62 -24.63
CA ASN A 424 -10.65 -11.11 -24.77
C ASN A 424 -11.59 -11.83 -23.82
N GLY A 425 -12.53 -11.14 -23.24
CA GLY A 425 -13.55 -11.69 -22.38
C GLY A 425 -14.87 -10.95 -22.46
N SER A 426 -15.93 -11.62 -22.05
CA SER A 426 -17.25 -11.01 -21.93
C SER A 426 -17.41 -10.39 -20.54
N GLY A 427 -18.06 -9.23 -20.49
CA GLY A 427 -18.37 -8.54 -19.25
C GLY A 427 -19.64 -7.73 -19.36
N TRP A 428 -19.98 -7.07 -18.27
CA TRP A 428 -21.16 -6.20 -18.17
C TRP A 428 -20.84 -4.97 -17.35
N LEU A 429 -21.52 -3.88 -17.63
CA LEU A 429 -21.52 -2.72 -16.77
C LEU A 429 -22.32 -3.04 -15.49
N LEU A 430 -21.69 -2.98 -14.31
CA LEU A 430 -22.36 -3.33 -13.05
C LEU A 430 -23.03 -2.12 -12.39
N SER A 431 -22.37 -0.96 -12.43
CA SER A 431 -22.88 0.26 -11.80
C SER A 431 -22.28 1.50 -12.43
N THR A 432 -23.11 2.51 -12.65
CA THR A 432 -22.75 3.87 -13.08
C THR A 432 -22.88 4.89 -11.94
N ASP A 433 -23.53 4.52 -10.84
CA ASP A 433 -23.83 5.42 -9.71
C ASP A 433 -22.60 5.72 -8.84
N SER A 434 -21.51 4.98 -9.01
CA SER A 434 -20.28 5.13 -8.26
C SER A 434 -19.13 5.58 -9.16
N LYS A 435 -18.37 6.58 -8.72
CA LYS A 435 -17.04 6.83 -9.30
C LYS A 435 -16.00 6.15 -8.39
N PRO A 436 -15.21 5.20 -8.91
CA PRO A 436 -15.08 4.77 -10.30
C PRO A 436 -16.25 3.89 -10.79
N LEU A 437 -16.47 3.88 -12.13
CA LEU A 437 -17.36 2.92 -12.79
C LEU A 437 -16.95 1.50 -12.42
N THR A 438 -17.94 0.59 -12.36
CA THR A 438 -17.64 -0.81 -12.03
C THR A 438 -18.14 -1.72 -13.14
N ILE A 439 -17.26 -2.57 -13.64
CA ILE A 439 -17.60 -3.61 -14.62
C ILE A 439 -17.49 -4.99 -14.00
N GLY A 440 -18.21 -5.94 -14.56
CA GLY A 440 -18.07 -7.37 -14.28
C GLY A 440 -17.31 -8.05 -15.40
N LEU A 441 -16.28 -8.80 -15.08
CA LEU A 441 -15.54 -9.66 -16.01
C LEU A 441 -15.77 -11.12 -15.61
N MET A 442 -16.20 -11.95 -16.58
CA MET A 442 -16.32 -13.40 -16.37
C MET A 442 -14.95 -14.06 -16.46
N LEU A 443 -14.48 -14.64 -15.36
CA LEU A 443 -13.23 -15.38 -15.27
C LEU A 443 -13.46 -16.74 -14.61
N ASP A 444 -13.06 -17.81 -15.28
CA ASP A 444 -13.19 -19.19 -14.75
C ASP A 444 -14.59 -19.53 -14.21
N GLY A 445 -15.62 -19.02 -14.88
CA GLY A 445 -17.01 -19.23 -14.50
C GLY A 445 -17.52 -18.37 -13.34
N ALA A 446 -16.71 -17.41 -12.86
CA ALA A 446 -17.10 -16.46 -11.83
C ALA A 446 -17.05 -15.01 -12.33
N LEU A 447 -18.02 -14.20 -11.89
CA LEU A 447 -18.05 -12.78 -12.17
C LEU A 447 -17.13 -12.01 -11.21
N LYS A 448 -16.06 -11.40 -11.73
CA LYS A 448 -15.22 -10.47 -10.97
C LYS A 448 -15.65 -9.04 -11.20
N SER A 449 -15.87 -8.31 -10.11
CA SER A 449 -16.14 -6.87 -10.12
C SER A 449 -14.83 -6.09 -10.17
N ILE A 450 -14.65 -5.25 -11.18
CA ILE A 450 -13.42 -4.49 -11.45
C ILE A 450 -13.77 -3.01 -11.56
N PRO A 451 -13.15 -2.13 -10.77
CA PRO A 451 -13.34 -0.68 -10.91
C PRO A 451 -12.54 -0.14 -12.10
N LEU A 452 -13.18 0.67 -12.94
CA LEU A 452 -12.55 1.41 -14.03
C LEU A 452 -12.20 2.81 -13.56
N GLN A 453 -10.90 3.11 -13.48
CA GLN A 453 -10.41 4.36 -12.89
C GLN A 453 -10.14 5.48 -13.90
N SER A 454 -10.32 5.24 -15.20
CA SER A 454 -9.98 6.17 -16.28
C SER A 454 -11.16 6.97 -16.78
N LEU A 455 -10.93 8.24 -17.09
CA LEU A 455 -11.88 9.12 -17.80
C LEU A 455 -12.19 8.63 -19.22
N GLU A 456 -11.37 7.77 -19.80
CA GLU A 456 -11.59 7.16 -21.13
C GLU A 456 -12.93 6.40 -21.24
N TYR A 457 -13.47 5.99 -20.09
CA TYR A 457 -14.72 5.23 -20.04
C TYR A 457 -15.96 6.07 -19.70
N ASP A 458 -15.84 7.41 -19.68
CA ASP A 458 -16.96 8.30 -19.37
C ASP A 458 -18.15 8.11 -20.33
N TYR A 459 -17.93 7.60 -21.55
CA TYR A 459 -18.99 7.24 -22.49
C TYR A 459 -19.91 6.09 -21.98
N LEU A 460 -19.50 5.37 -20.93
CA LEU A 460 -20.32 4.34 -20.28
C LEU A 460 -21.21 4.93 -19.17
N LEU A 461 -21.03 6.19 -18.77
CA LEU A 461 -21.82 6.81 -17.70
C LEU A 461 -23.30 6.94 -18.05
N ASP A 462 -23.60 7.07 -19.34
CA ASP A 462 -24.98 7.20 -19.84
C ASP A 462 -25.63 5.84 -20.15
N GLU A 463 -24.91 4.73 -19.90
CA GLU A 463 -25.39 3.38 -20.15
C GLU A 463 -26.06 2.77 -18.92
N GLU A 464 -26.95 1.79 -19.14
CA GLU A 464 -27.63 1.09 -18.04
C GLU A 464 -26.77 -0.06 -17.48
N ALA A 465 -26.96 -0.37 -16.20
CA ALA A 465 -26.38 -1.57 -15.61
C ALA A 465 -26.84 -2.82 -16.37
N GLY A 466 -25.92 -3.72 -16.69
CA GLY A 466 -26.17 -4.88 -17.52
C GLY A 466 -25.83 -4.69 -19.00
N THR A 467 -25.41 -3.49 -19.41
CA THR A 467 -24.90 -3.27 -20.77
C THR A 467 -23.78 -4.26 -21.08
N PRO A 468 -23.91 -5.09 -22.14
CA PRO A 468 -22.90 -6.09 -22.47
C PRO A 468 -21.63 -5.43 -22.99
N LEU A 469 -20.50 -5.92 -22.52
CA LEU A 469 -19.17 -5.41 -22.85
C LEU A 469 -18.28 -6.52 -23.43
N LEU A 470 -17.48 -6.17 -24.41
CA LEU A 470 -16.30 -6.90 -24.83
C LEU A 470 -15.12 -6.26 -24.10
N LEU A 471 -14.44 -7.03 -23.30
CA LEU A 471 -13.32 -6.60 -22.50
C LEU A 471 -12.03 -7.21 -23.04
N ARG A 472 -11.01 -6.37 -23.21
CA ARG A 472 -9.65 -6.82 -23.46
C ARG A 472 -8.86 -6.60 -22.17
N TYR A 473 -8.28 -7.65 -21.64
CA TYR A 473 -7.61 -7.60 -20.35
C TYR A 473 -6.37 -8.47 -20.31
N GLN A 474 -5.51 -8.22 -19.33
CA GLN A 474 -4.36 -9.07 -19.03
C GLN A 474 -4.42 -9.55 -17.58
N LEU A 475 -4.09 -10.83 -17.39
CA LEU A 475 -3.93 -11.43 -16.07
C LEU A 475 -2.48 -11.29 -15.63
N VAL A 476 -2.28 -10.66 -14.47
CA VAL A 476 -0.98 -10.59 -13.80
C VAL A 476 -1.05 -11.50 -12.57
N PRO A 477 -0.11 -12.45 -12.39
CA PRO A 477 -0.14 -13.35 -11.25
C PRO A 477 -0.20 -12.59 -9.91
N GLY A 478 -1.21 -12.89 -9.09
CA GLY A 478 -1.40 -12.27 -7.78
C GLY A 478 -2.07 -10.88 -7.77
N GLU A 479 -2.42 -10.32 -8.93
CA GLU A 479 -3.10 -9.04 -9.07
C GLU A 479 -4.51 -9.17 -9.62
N GLU A 480 -5.28 -8.07 -9.57
CA GLU A 480 -6.54 -7.97 -10.30
C GLU A 480 -6.29 -7.86 -11.81
N PRO A 481 -7.21 -8.35 -12.65
CA PRO A 481 -7.10 -8.20 -14.10
C PRO A 481 -6.96 -6.74 -14.50
N ILE A 482 -5.98 -6.44 -15.36
CA ILE A 482 -5.78 -5.11 -15.91
C ILE A 482 -6.64 -4.97 -17.15
N ILE A 483 -7.63 -4.09 -17.14
CA ILE A 483 -8.48 -3.82 -18.30
C ILE A 483 -7.73 -2.88 -19.24
N ILE A 484 -7.52 -3.33 -20.47
CA ILE A 484 -6.81 -2.60 -21.52
C ILE A 484 -7.81 -1.83 -22.40
N GLU A 485 -8.92 -2.47 -22.77
CA GLU A 485 -9.92 -1.90 -23.65
C GLU A 485 -11.31 -2.38 -23.24
N VAL A 486 -12.29 -1.50 -23.38
CA VAL A 486 -13.70 -1.80 -23.16
C VAL A 486 -14.48 -1.38 -24.39
N GLN A 487 -15.27 -2.27 -24.96
CA GLN A 487 -16.16 -1.97 -26.08
C GLN A 487 -17.57 -2.45 -25.75
N LYS A 488 -18.60 -1.70 -26.19
CA LYS A 488 -19.97 -2.18 -26.12
C LYS A 488 -20.16 -3.33 -27.09
N ARG A 489 -20.89 -4.35 -26.67
CA ARG A 489 -21.23 -5.50 -27.47
C ARG A 489 -22.72 -5.44 -27.86
N ASP A 490 -23.03 -5.72 -29.09
CA ASP A 490 -24.42 -5.82 -29.58
C ASP A 490 -25.04 -7.16 -29.11
N ALA A 491 -25.56 -7.13 -27.91
CA ALA A 491 -26.21 -8.28 -27.27
C ALA A 491 -27.28 -7.79 -26.29
N PRO A 492 -28.25 -8.63 -25.91
CA PRO A 492 -29.22 -8.29 -24.86
C PRO A 492 -28.55 -7.99 -23.52
N GLY A 493 -29.13 -7.09 -22.74
CA GLY A 493 -28.62 -6.81 -21.38
C GLY A 493 -28.51 -8.07 -20.52
N TRP A 494 -27.40 -8.20 -19.80
CA TRP A 494 -27.09 -9.37 -18.96
C TRP A 494 -27.03 -10.70 -19.71
N ASP A 495 -26.74 -10.71 -21.02
CA ASP A 495 -26.62 -11.94 -21.79
C ASP A 495 -25.54 -12.89 -21.18
N GLY A 496 -25.83 -14.19 -21.15
CA GLY A 496 -24.96 -15.18 -20.53
C GLY A 496 -24.92 -15.19 -18.99
N LEU A 497 -25.69 -14.30 -18.33
CA LEU A 497 -25.95 -14.36 -16.90
C LEU A 497 -27.43 -14.72 -16.66
N ASP A 498 -27.72 -16.01 -16.56
CA ASP A 498 -29.09 -16.47 -16.34
C ASP A 498 -29.59 -16.07 -14.95
N PRO A 499 -30.83 -15.55 -14.84
CA PRO A 499 -31.40 -15.23 -13.55
C PRO A 499 -31.77 -16.52 -12.80
N VAL A 500 -31.52 -16.53 -11.50
CA VAL A 500 -32.03 -17.56 -10.61
C VAL A 500 -33.34 -17.10 -9.95
N ILE A 501 -34.25 -18.03 -9.66
CA ILE A 501 -35.47 -17.72 -8.94
C ILE A 501 -35.14 -17.88 -7.45
N GLY A 502 -35.23 -16.78 -6.72
CA GLY A 502 -35.01 -16.71 -5.29
C GLY A 502 -36.32 -16.49 -4.51
N VAL A 503 -36.20 -16.62 -3.19
CA VAL A 503 -37.31 -16.37 -2.23
C VAL A 503 -36.85 -15.31 -1.25
N VAL A 504 -37.65 -14.26 -1.03
CA VAL A 504 -37.38 -13.23 -0.03
C VAL A 504 -37.55 -13.80 1.37
N GLU A 505 -36.44 -13.94 2.11
CA GLU A 505 -36.44 -14.50 3.48
C GLU A 505 -36.61 -13.43 4.55
N HIS A 506 -35.87 -12.31 4.38
CA HIS A 506 -35.77 -11.31 5.43
C HIS A 506 -35.55 -9.91 4.85
N ILE A 507 -36.12 -8.89 5.53
CA ILE A 507 -35.91 -7.47 5.20
C ILE A 507 -35.36 -6.78 6.42
N ASN A 508 -34.12 -6.26 6.28
CA ASN A 508 -33.47 -5.49 7.32
C ASN A 508 -33.50 -3.98 6.97
N HIS A 509 -34.50 -3.29 7.50
CA HIS A 509 -34.68 -1.87 7.27
C HIS A 509 -33.51 -1.01 7.83
N ASN A 510 -32.93 -1.42 8.95
CA ASN A 510 -31.84 -0.70 9.60
C ASN A 510 -30.57 -0.75 8.75
N LYS A 511 -30.29 -1.86 8.10
CA LYS A 511 -29.16 -2.04 7.19
C LYS A 511 -29.50 -1.71 5.74
N SER A 512 -30.75 -1.38 5.43
CA SER A 512 -31.25 -1.10 4.07
C SER A 512 -30.93 -2.24 3.09
N VAL A 513 -31.13 -3.49 3.51
CA VAL A 513 -30.94 -4.69 2.68
C VAL A 513 -32.10 -5.68 2.86
N SER A 514 -32.45 -6.38 1.78
CA SER A 514 -33.25 -7.58 1.81
C SER A 514 -32.38 -8.81 1.57
N VAL A 515 -32.78 -9.93 2.12
CA VAL A 515 -32.10 -11.22 1.99
C VAL A 515 -32.99 -12.14 1.15
N ALA A 516 -32.41 -12.64 0.05
CA ALA A 516 -33.07 -13.65 -0.78
C ALA A 516 -32.26 -14.95 -0.74
N LEU A 517 -32.99 -16.08 -0.64
CA LEU A 517 -32.43 -17.43 -0.76
C LEU A 517 -32.50 -17.83 -2.23
N THR A 518 -31.43 -18.40 -2.79
CA THR A 518 -31.34 -18.82 -4.20
C THR A 518 -31.22 -20.32 -4.38
N GLY A 519 -31.20 -21.08 -3.30
CA GLY A 519 -31.16 -22.56 -3.34
C GLY A 519 -29.78 -23.18 -3.46
N ASP A 520 -28.75 -22.36 -3.66
CA ASP A 520 -27.37 -22.73 -3.62
C ASP A 520 -26.73 -22.50 -2.23
N ARG A 521 -25.40 -22.55 -2.15
CA ARG A 521 -24.68 -22.31 -0.89
C ARG A 521 -24.55 -20.84 -0.51
N SER A 522 -25.11 -19.94 -1.29
CA SER A 522 -25.02 -18.50 -1.05
C SER A 522 -26.34 -17.91 -0.56
N VAL A 523 -26.20 -16.81 0.16
CA VAL A 523 -27.30 -15.94 0.58
C VAL A 523 -27.15 -14.65 -0.21
N CYS A 524 -28.19 -14.26 -0.96
CA CYS A 524 -28.13 -13.07 -1.79
C CYS A 524 -28.60 -11.83 -1.01
N LEU A 525 -27.74 -10.82 -0.94
CA LEU A 525 -28.04 -9.49 -0.40
C LEU A 525 -28.55 -8.56 -1.50
N VAL A 526 -29.73 -8.01 -1.29
CA VAL A 526 -30.38 -7.06 -2.19
C VAL A 526 -30.38 -5.68 -1.53
N HIS A 527 -29.53 -4.78 -1.99
CA HIS A 527 -29.40 -3.45 -1.42
C HIS A 527 -30.55 -2.53 -1.87
N HIS A 528 -31.28 -1.95 -0.91
CA HIS A 528 -32.44 -1.07 -1.20
C HIS A 528 -32.06 0.20 -1.97
N ARG A 529 -30.81 0.62 -1.87
CA ARG A 529 -30.27 1.76 -2.62
C ARG A 529 -30.33 1.53 -4.14
N HIS A 530 -30.02 0.29 -4.56
CA HIS A 530 -30.02 -0.09 -5.97
C HIS A 530 -31.38 -0.66 -6.42
N PHE A 531 -32.09 -1.31 -5.50
CA PHE A 531 -33.37 -1.96 -5.76
C PHE A 531 -34.43 -1.50 -4.75
N PRO A 532 -35.03 -0.30 -4.91
CA PRO A 532 -36.02 0.23 -3.97
C PRO A 532 -37.23 -0.69 -3.78
N ALA A 533 -37.63 -1.44 -4.83
CA ALA A 533 -38.72 -2.41 -4.76
C ALA A 533 -38.47 -3.53 -3.74
N ALA A 534 -37.22 -3.90 -3.49
CA ALA A 534 -36.86 -4.94 -2.53
C ALA A 534 -37.16 -4.53 -1.09
N ARG A 535 -37.28 -3.24 -0.77
CA ARG A 535 -37.59 -2.71 0.56
C ARG A 535 -39.00 -3.13 1.02
N ASN A 536 -39.91 -3.29 0.08
CA ASN A 536 -41.35 -3.57 0.36
C ASN A 536 -41.79 -4.93 -0.21
N ALA A 537 -40.84 -5.76 -0.66
CA ALA A 537 -41.15 -7.07 -1.19
C ALA A 537 -41.76 -7.94 -0.08
N PRO A 538 -42.90 -8.64 -0.31
CA PRO A 538 -43.43 -9.53 0.69
C PRO A 538 -42.47 -10.65 1.05
N LEU A 539 -42.38 -11.02 2.33
CA LEU A 539 -41.66 -12.22 2.75
C LEU A 539 -42.30 -13.45 2.08
N GLY A 540 -41.46 -14.38 1.61
CA GLY A 540 -41.90 -15.55 0.85
C GLY A 540 -42.20 -15.29 -0.63
N SER A 541 -42.16 -14.03 -1.09
CA SER A 541 -42.38 -13.74 -2.51
C SER A 541 -41.20 -14.21 -3.37
N PHE A 542 -41.48 -14.54 -4.64
CA PHE A 542 -40.49 -14.99 -5.58
C PHE A 542 -39.90 -13.83 -6.35
N VAL A 543 -38.62 -13.94 -6.63
CA VAL A 543 -37.88 -12.92 -7.34
C VAL A 543 -36.87 -13.53 -8.32
N LYS A 544 -36.76 -12.95 -9.51
CA LYS A 544 -35.70 -13.25 -10.46
C LYS A 544 -34.50 -12.37 -10.11
N ILE A 545 -33.38 -13.03 -9.80
CA ILE A 545 -32.15 -12.36 -9.36
C ILE A 545 -30.99 -12.84 -10.20
N ARG A 546 -30.17 -11.92 -10.69
CA ARG A 546 -28.80 -12.21 -11.13
C ARG A 546 -27.83 -11.80 -10.02
N THR A 547 -26.78 -12.56 -9.81
CA THR A 547 -25.87 -12.35 -8.70
C THR A 547 -24.44 -12.15 -9.16
N ASP A 548 -23.64 -11.48 -8.33
CA ASP A 548 -22.20 -11.34 -8.49
C ASP A 548 -21.47 -12.62 -8.00
N GLU A 549 -21.91 -13.79 -8.41
CA GLU A 549 -21.41 -15.04 -7.90
C GLU A 549 -19.88 -15.13 -8.02
N THR A 550 -19.20 -14.83 -6.92
CA THR A 550 -17.81 -15.21 -6.75
C THR A 550 -17.81 -16.58 -6.12
N SER A 551 -17.37 -17.60 -6.83
CA SER A 551 -17.43 -19.04 -6.50
C SER A 551 -16.90 -19.46 -5.12
N ARG A 552 -16.60 -18.53 -4.22
CA ARG A 552 -16.05 -18.75 -2.88
C ARG A 552 -16.73 -17.97 -1.76
N LYS A 553 -17.69 -17.11 -2.05
CA LYS A 553 -18.37 -16.32 -1.01
C LYS A 553 -19.73 -16.93 -0.72
N GLU A 554 -19.99 -17.24 0.54
CA GLU A 554 -21.30 -17.69 1.05
C GLU A 554 -22.36 -16.57 1.02
N VAL A 555 -21.97 -15.37 0.62
CA VAL A 555 -22.81 -14.18 0.45
C VAL A 555 -22.51 -13.60 -0.91
N CYS A 556 -23.52 -13.46 -1.75
CA CYS A 556 -23.49 -12.76 -3.04
C CYS A 556 -24.35 -11.49 -2.99
N HIS A 557 -24.18 -10.60 -3.94
CA HIS A 557 -24.98 -9.40 -4.09
C HIS A 557 -25.84 -9.49 -5.35
N ALA A 558 -27.07 -8.98 -5.25
CA ALA A 558 -27.96 -8.91 -6.41
C ALA A 558 -27.44 -7.87 -7.41
N LEU A 559 -27.38 -8.28 -8.66
CA LEU A 559 -27.15 -7.42 -9.83
C LEU A 559 -28.48 -6.97 -10.48
N THR A 560 -29.55 -7.81 -10.35
CA THR A 560 -30.91 -7.49 -10.75
C THR A 560 -31.88 -7.98 -9.67
N PHE A 561 -33.04 -7.36 -9.61
CA PHE A 561 -34.12 -7.78 -8.69
C PHE A 561 -35.46 -7.51 -9.37
N GLU A 562 -36.16 -8.58 -9.77
CA GLU A 562 -37.42 -8.49 -10.48
C GLU A 562 -38.42 -9.42 -9.78
N PRO A 563 -39.56 -8.91 -9.26
CA PRO A 563 -40.63 -9.78 -8.76
C PRO A 563 -41.14 -10.73 -9.86
N THR A 564 -41.47 -11.98 -9.48
CA THR A 564 -41.94 -12.98 -10.42
C THR A 564 -42.99 -13.88 -9.80
N GLU A 565 -43.85 -14.49 -10.62
CA GLU A 565 -44.75 -15.55 -10.23
C GLU A 565 -44.16 -16.94 -10.49
N ASP A 566 -43.02 -17.02 -11.18
CA ASP A 566 -42.36 -18.30 -11.41
C ASP A 566 -41.89 -18.90 -10.09
N GLN A 567 -42.27 -20.18 -9.88
CA GLN A 567 -41.93 -20.88 -8.63
C GLN A 567 -40.51 -21.48 -8.73
N PRO A 568 -39.77 -21.46 -7.63
CA PRO A 568 -38.49 -22.15 -7.55
C PRO A 568 -38.66 -23.68 -7.63
N ALA A 569 -37.57 -24.41 -7.90
CA ALA A 569 -37.58 -25.86 -7.93
C ALA A 569 -38.06 -26.49 -6.59
N ALA A 570 -38.80 -27.59 -6.65
CA ALA A 570 -39.33 -28.28 -5.46
C ALA A 570 -38.24 -28.79 -4.49
N SER A 571 -37.00 -29.00 -4.99
CA SER A 571 -35.86 -29.35 -4.16
C SER A 571 -35.36 -28.20 -3.26
N PHE A 572 -35.76 -26.97 -3.60
CA PHE A 572 -35.37 -25.75 -2.91
C PHE A 572 -36.53 -25.11 -2.12
N TYR A 573 -37.74 -25.14 -2.64
CA TYR A 573 -38.92 -24.50 -2.08
C TYR A 573 -40.09 -25.50 -2.00
N GLN A 574 -40.77 -25.57 -0.86
CA GLN A 574 -41.93 -26.45 -0.66
C GLN A 574 -43.00 -25.76 0.18
N ARG A 575 -44.27 -26.08 -0.09
CA ARG A 575 -45.37 -25.76 0.81
C ARG A 575 -45.46 -26.84 1.91
N PHE A 576 -45.86 -26.44 3.09
CA PHE A 576 -46.00 -27.33 4.23
C PHE A 576 -47.34 -27.14 4.97
N GLU A 577 -47.76 -28.20 5.62
CA GLU A 577 -48.68 -28.20 6.77
C GLU A 577 -47.95 -28.88 7.93
N GLY A 578 -47.96 -28.26 9.11
CA GLY A 578 -47.16 -28.78 10.22
C GLY A 578 -47.54 -28.15 11.55
N THR A 579 -46.82 -28.52 12.60
CA THR A 579 -47.06 -28.03 13.97
C THR A 579 -45.82 -27.27 14.45
N LEU A 580 -46.05 -26.11 15.05
CA LEU A 580 -45.00 -25.28 15.65
C LEU A 580 -44.59 -25.87 17.01
N THR A 581 -43.27 -25.94 17.22
CA THR A 581 -42.68 -26.22 18.53
C THR A 581 -41.74 -25.07 18.88
N LEU A 582 -42.04 -24.33 19.94
CA LEU A 582 -41.20 -23.25 20.43
C LEU A 582 -40.00 -23.78 21.19
N THR A 583 -38.87 -23.14 21.06
CA THR A 583 -37.67 -23.46 21.85
C THR A 583 -37.76 -22.72 23.19
N PRO A 584 -37.78 -23.40 24.34
CA PRO A 584 -37.95 -22.77 25.64
C PRO A 584 -36.81 -21.76 25.92
N GLY A 585 -37.18 -20.52 26.22
CA GLY A 585 -36.21 -19.45 26.53
C GLY A 585 -35.51 -18.81 25.34
N GLU A 586 -35.87 -19.12 24.10
CA GLU A 586 -35.30 -18.54 22.88
C GLU A 586 -36.39 -17.88 22.01
N ASP A 587 -35.97 -16.93 21.19
CA ASP A 587 -36.84 -16.13 20.30
C ASP A 587 -37.07 -16.81 18.94
N HIS A 588 -37.05 -18.14 18.89
CA HIS A 588 -37.31 -18.92 17.68
C HIS A 588 -37.98 -20.26 17.96
N GLY A 589 -38.48 -20.87 16.91
CA GLY A 589 -39.11 -22.17 16.98
C GLY A 589 -38.78 -23.04 15.76
N PHE A 590 -39.40 -24.23 15.75
CA PHE A 590 -39.31 -25.14 14.61
C PHE A 590 -40.71 -25.62 14.22
N VAL A 591 -40.90 -25.72 12.92
CA VAL A 591 -42.11 -26.38 12.39
C VAL A 591 -41.75 -27.80 11.99
N MET A 592 -42.51 -28.77 12.50
CA MET A 592 -42.44 -30.15 12.03
C MET A 592 -43.54 -30.34 10.98
N THR A 593 -43.14 -30.60 9.76
CA THR A 593 -44.07 -30.80 8.63
C THR A 593 -44.65 -32.18 8.63
N GLY A 594 -45.78 -32.40 7.95
CA GLY A 594 -46.46 -33.70 7.88
C GLY A 594 -45.64 -34.82 7.25
N ASP A 595 -44.66 -34.49 6.42
CA ASP A 595 -43.67 -35.39 5.80
C ASP A 595 -42.38 -35.56 6.63
N GLY A 596 -42.35 -34.99 7.85
CA GLY A 596 -41.23 -35.17 8.80
C GLY A 596 -40.07 -34.23 8.64
N LEU A 597 -40.15 -33.18 7.82
CA LEU A 597 -39.11 -32.15 7.72
C LEU A 597 -39.18 -31.22 8.94
N ARG A 598 -38.03 -30.80 9.41
CA ARG A 598 -37.87 -29.78 10.45
C ARG A 598 -37.41 -28.47 9.84
N ALA A 599 -38.23 -27.43 9.93
CA ALA A 599 -37.89 -26.10 9.41
C ALA A 599 -37.78 -25.08 10.54
N HIS A 600 -36.72 -24.26 10.50
CA HIS A 600 -36.53 -23.18 11.46
C HIS A 600 -37.52 -22.04 11.21
N LEU A 601 -38.17 -21.57 12.27
CA LEU A 601 -39.07 -20.42 12.25
C LEU A 601 -38.41 -19.28 13.06
N SER A 602 -38.15 -18.16 12.39
CA SER A 602 -37.48 -17.02 13.01
C SER A 602 -38.42 -16.20 13.91
N GLN A 603 -37.84 -15.40 14.81
CA GLN A 603 -38.52 -14.44 15.68
C GLN A 603 -39.48 -13.52 14.91
N VAL A 604 -39.09 -13.09 13.70
CA VAL A 604 -39.90 -12.21 12.85
C VAL A 604 -41.29 -12.77 12.60
N TRP A 605 -41.40 -14.08 12.37
CA TRP A 605 -42.69 -14.73 12.17
C TRP A 605 -43.46 -14.90 13.48
N LEU A 606 -42.78 -15.22 14.59
CA LEU A 606 -43.41 -15.35 15.91
C LEU A 606 -44.07 -14.04 16.34
N GLU A 607 -43.38 -12.94 16.20
CA GLU A 607 -43.88 -11.61 16.57
C GLU A 607 -44.99 -11.13 15.62
N ARG A 608 -44.75 -11.24 14.30
CA ARG A 608 -45.67 -10.75 13.27
C ARG A 608 -47.04 -11.43 13.32
N MET A 609 -47.06 -12.72 13.62
CA MET A 609 -48.28 -13.55 13.59
C MET A 609 -48.77 -13.91 14.99
N SER A 610 -48.10 -13.47 16.05
CA SER A 610 -48.45 -13.79 17.47
C SER A 610 -48.62 -15.30 17.69
N LEU A 611 -47.70 -16.10 17.12
CA LEU A 611 -47.79 -17.57 17.13
C LEU A 611 -47.57 -18.17 18.51
N ARG A 612 -48.20 -19.31 18.78
CA ARG A 612 -48.11 -20.03 20.05
C ARG A 612 -47.55 -21.44 19.87
N ASP A 613 -46.99 -21.98 20.95
CA ASP A 613 -46.54 -23.37 20.96
C ASP A 613 -47.65 -24.36 20.60
N GLN A 614 -47.28 -25.42 19.87
CA GLN A 614 -48.22 -26.47 19.38
C GLN A 614 -49.30 -25.97 18.41
N GLN A 615 -49.14 -24.78 17.84
CA GLN A 615 -50.11 -24.25 16.88
C GLN A 615 -49.93 -24.92 15.51
N PRO A 616 -51.03 -25.39 14.85
CA PRO A 616 -50.96 -25.85 13.48
C PRO A 616 -50.74 -24.68 12.53
N LEU A 617 -49.82 -24.85 11.59
CA LEU A 617 -49.40 -23.83 10.61
C LEU A 617 -49.44 -24.43 9.21
N LYS A 618 -49.78 -23.57 8.24
CA LYS A 618 -49.55 -23.78 6.81
C LYS A 618 -48.65 -22.68 6.29
N GLY A 619 -47.89 -22.98 5.27
CA GLY A 619 -47.00 -21.97 4.68
C GLY A 619 -46.03 -22.54 3.69
N ALA A 620 -44.84 -21.93 3.65
CA ALA A 620 -43.77 -22.37 2.78
C ALA A 620 -42.41 -22.38 3.48
N ILE A 621 -41.59 -23.33 3.08
CA ILE A 621 -40.20 -23.51 3.53
C ILE A 621 -39.23 -23.44 2.35
N ALA A 622 -38.04 -22.87 2.57
CA ALA A 622 -36.97 -22.88 1.61
C ALA A 622 -35.67 -23.41 2.24
N ARG A 623 -34.80 -23.95 1.40
CA ARG A 623 -33.48 -24.43 1.85
C ARG A 623 -32.55 -23.27 2.04
N LYS A 624 -31.87 -23.23 3.19
CA LYS A 624 -30.88 -22.25 3.55
C LYS A 624 -29.58 -22.93 3.92
N TRP A 625 -28.46 -22.43 3.40
CA TRP A 625 -27.14 -22.90 3.80
C TRP A 625 -26.75 -22.33 5.16
N LEU A 626 -26.40 -23.22 6.09
CA LEU A 626 -25.93 -22.88 7.43
C LEU A 626 -24.39 -22.93 7.45
N LYS A 627 -23.77 -21.77 7.50
CA LYS A 627 -22.32 -21.57 7.48
C LYS A 627 -21.60 -22.35 8.59
N ASP A 628 -22.08 -22.22 9.81
CA ASP A 628 -21.48 -22.80 11.01
C ASP A 628 -21.50 -24.34 11.01
N ARG A 629 -22.49 -24.93 10.35
CA ARG A 629 -22.68 -26.38 10.26
C ARG A 629 -22.29 -26.98 8.92
N LYS A 630 -21.95 -26.15 7.93
CA LYS A 630 -21.65 -26.56 6.55
C LYS A 630 -22.70 -27.52 5.97
N THR A 631 -23.98 -27.24 6.19
CA THR A 631 -25.09 -28.04 5.73
C THR A 631 -26.29 -27.20 5.36
N PHE A 632 -27.19 -27.75 4.57
CA PHE A 632 -28.50 -27.15 4.32
C PHE A 632 -29.48 -27.43 5.45
N SER A 633 -30.30 -26.43 5.75
CA SER A 633 -31.46 -26.55 6.65
C SER A 633 -32.68 -25.95 5.98
N TRP A 634 -33.86 -26.35 6.40
CA TRP A 634 -35.08 -25.71 5.98
C TRP A 634 -35.40 -24.52 6.89
N THR A 635 -35.84 -23.41 6.29
CA THR A 635 -36.30 -22.22 7.01
C THR A 635 -37.67 -21.83 6.51
N VAL A 636 -38.54 -21.37 7.41
CA VAL A 636 -39.87 -20.89 7.06
C VAL A 636 -39.77 -19.52 6.42
N VAL A 637 -40.32 -19.37 5.21
CA VAL A 637 -40.29 -18.15 4.41
C VAL A 637 -41.67 -17.52 4.22
N ASP A 638 -42.75 -18.30 4.44
CA ASP A 638 -44.13 -17.83 4.45
C ASP A 638 -44.96 -18.59 5.46
N VAL A 639 -45.91 -17.92 6.14
CA VAL A 639 -46.80 -18.48 7.14
C VAL A 639 -48.21 -17.95 6.92
N SER A 640 -49.17 -18.87 6.84
CA SER A 640 -50.61 -18.60 7.00
C SER A 640 -51.16 -19.37 8.19
N GLN A 641 -52.03 -18.75 8.95
CA GLN A 641 -52.75 -19.46 10.02
C GLN A 641 -53.78 -20.36 9.36
N THR A 642 -53.90 -21.59 9.85
CA THR A 642 -55.02 -22.44 9.51
C THR A 642 -56.24 -21.83 10.21
N GLU A 643 -57.27 -21.41 9.47
CA GLU A 643 -58.56 -21.08 10.08
C GLU A 643 -58.99 -22.28 10.87
N VAL A 644 -59.07 -22.15 12.20
CA VAL A 644 -59.74 -23.14 13.04
C VAL A 644 -61.19 -22.90 12.77
N ASP A 645 -61.85 -23.82 12.03
CA ASP A 645 -63.28 -23.85 11.95
C ASP A 645 -63.82 -23.79 13.40
N GLU A 646 -64.48 -22.69 13.74
CA GLU A 646 -65.22 -22.60 14.95
C GLU A 646 -66.24 -23.70 14.88
N LEU A 647 -65.94 -24.87 15.52
CA LEU A 647 -66.92 -25.88 15.83
C LEU A 647 -68.01 -25.17 16.59
N LYS A 648 -69.12 -24.89 15.92
CA LYS A 648 -70.38 -24.53 16.54
C LYS A 648 -70.73 -25.64 17.55
N ILE A 649 -70.50 -25.29 18.81
CA ILE A 649 -71.15 -26.10 19.92
C ILE A 649 -72.59 -25.69 19.89
N GLU A 650 -73.41 -26.58 19.36
CA GLU A 650 -74.85 -26.58 19.64
C GLU A 650 -75.13 -27.07 21.08
#